data_f7c02147c06a944c8687f0500a222f7d
#
_entry.id   f7c02147c06a944c8687f0500a222f7d
#
_cell.length_a   1.000
_cell.length_b   1.000
_cell.length_c   1.000
_cell.angle_alpha   90.00
_cell.angle_beta   90.00
_cell.angle_gamma   90.00
#
_symmetry.space_group_name_H-M   'P 1'
#
loop_
_entity.id
_entity.type
_entity.pdbx_description
1 polymer ?
#
loop_
_entity_poly.entity_id
_entity_poly.type
_entity_poly.pdbx_seq_one_letter_code
_entity_poly.pdbx_strand_id
1 'polypeptide(L)'
;MAFSDRCSEGAKKALALAQDAARSMGHNYVGSEHLLLGLINECEGAAARALAAFNITADGVLERSEQLVGPGDYHFTDSFGYTPRTKKILELSLYEAKAMKASYISTEHILLAILRERDSVAVRILEDLGADIATLRAFLSGQSEQGAQGAGVTNESSGTPVLDQYGRDLTGPARDGELDPLIGREKEIERVIQILSRRTKNNPVLIGDPGVGKSAIIEGLAQKIASGKIPELLRDKRIVTLDLASMIAGTKYRGEFEERINNAIAELRADAHTILFIDELHTIVGAGASEGSVDAANILKPALARGEIQIIGATSLDEYRKHIEKDAALARRFQPVTVGEPSKEEAEEILLGIRERYESHHKARITDEAVHAAVELSWRYISDRFLPDKAIDLMDEAASRVRLRVYNAPPDMKKLRAKLETLLKQKEEAVSRQDYETAAAVRDEEMELRASMESIKADWEKEREDNRCTVTAEDIAEVVNAWTGIPVSELSQSETDKLLHLEQRLHERIIGQDEAVSAVSRAIRRARAGLKDPSRPIGSFIFLGPTGVGKTELARALSSALFSDESAMIRLDMSEYMESHSVSKLIGSPPGYVGYGEGGQLTERVRRKPYCVILFDEIEKAHTDVFNILLQVLEDGRLTDSGGRSVDFRNTVIIMTSNAGAQSAAKASVLGFGADRKAMQAERTRETMMNELKRTFKPEFLNRVDEIVLFAPLEQEQTLAIAKLMLKSVAARLKERNIELIVTDDAARLISSEGFDPEYGARPLRRAIQQRVEDALSEEILSGKITIGDTVKMEVVDDKLTFTRVDIQN
;
A
#
# COMPACT_ATOMS: atom_id res chain seq x y z
N MET A 1 33.79 -0.66 -13.27
CA MET A 1 33.15 -0.80 -11.96
C MET A 1 34.19 -0.57 -10.89
N ALA A 2 33.97 0.40 -9.99
CA ALA A 2 34.87 0.67 -8.90
C ALA A 2 34.93 -0.54 -7.93
N PHE A 3 36.01 -0.72 -7.19
CA PHE A 3 36.18 -1.80 -6.22
C PHE A 3 35.04 -1.81 -5.18
N SER A 4 34.58 -0.61 -4.78
CA SER A 4 33.45 -0.41 -3.85
C SER A 4 32.13 -1.02 -4.30
N ASP A 5 31.90 -1.12 -5.64
CA ASP A 5 30.66 -1.68 -6.18
C ASP A 5 30.54 -3.19 -5.98
N ARG A 6 31.65 -3.84 -5.64
CA ARG A 6 31.75 -5.30 -5.41
C ARG A 6 31.79 -5.67 -3.93
N CYS A 7 31.78 -4.69 -3.03
CA CYS A 7 31.83 -4.90 -1.58
C CYS A 7 30.42 -4.98 -0.99
N SER A 8 30.26 -5.85 0.01
CA SER A 8 29.07 -5.85 0.88
C SER A 8 29.00 -4.57 1.70
N GLU A 9 27.86 -4.24 2.27
CA GLU A 9 27.70 -3.05 3.13
C GLU A 9 28.63 -3.10 4.34
N GLY A 10 28.80 -4.26 5.00
CA GLY A 10 29.77 -4.42 6.09
C GLY A 10 31.22 -4.19 5.64
N ALA A 11 31.59 -4.67 4.45
CA ALA A 11 32.95 -4.41 3.92
C ALA A 11 33.16 -2.93 3.59
N LYS A 12 32.16 -2.22 3.05
CA LYS A 12 32.22 -0.76 2.83
C LYS A 12 32.36 -0.01 4.14
N LYS A 13 31.59 -0.39 5.17
CA LYS A 13 31.66 0.19 6.51
C LYS A 13 33.05 -0.03 7.13
N ALA A 14 33.62 -1.23 7.03
CA ALA A 14 34.95 -1.54 7.52
C ALA A 14 36.04 -0.71 6.81
N LEU A 15 35.93 -0.47 5.50
CA LEU A 15 36.87 0.39 4.75
C LEU A 15 36.76 1.86 5.15
N ALA A 16 35.54 2.35 5.44
CA ALA A 16 35.34 3.71 5.96
C ALA A 16 35.96 3.86 7.36
N LEU A 17 35.71 2.91 8.26
CA LEU A 17 36.28 2.86 9.60
C LEU A 17 37.81 2.73 9.59
N ALA A 18 38.40 2.05 8.57
CA ALA A 18 39.86 2.02 8.37
C ALA A 18 40.42 3.38 8.00
N GLN A 19 39.69 4.19 7.22
CA GLN A 19 40.10 5.57 6.92
C GLN A 19 40.01 6.47 8.16
N ASP A 20 38.96 6.30 8.98
CA ASP A 20 38.82 7.04 10.23
C ASP A 20 39.90 6.64 11.25
N ALA A 21 40.28 5.36 11.32
CA ALA A 21 41.40 4.89 12.11
C ALA A 21 42.74 5.52 11.67
N ALA A 22 42.99 5.62 10.35
CA ALA A 22 44.18 6.29 9.83
C ALA A 22 44.23 7.79 10.20
N ARG A 23 43.07 8.47 10.18
CA ARG A 23 42.90 9.85 10.64
C ARG A 23 43.23 10.02 12.12
N SER A 24 42.66 9.16 12.97
CA SER A 24 42.84 9.22 14.41
C SER A 24 44.32 9.01 14.82
N MET A 25 45.06 8.21 14.05
CA MET A 25 46.49 7.95 14.25
C MET A 25 47.42 9.02 13.59
N GLY A 26 46.86 10.03 12.90
CA GLY A 26 47.64 11.10 12.24
C GLY A 26 48.36 10.63 10.96
N HIS A 27 47.92 9.58 10.31
CA HIS A 27 48.54 9.06 9.09
C HIS A 27 47.84 9.60 7.85
N ASN A 28 48.63 9.89 6.77
CA ASN A 28 48.11 10.34 5.47
C ASN A 28 47.85 9.21 4.47
N TYR A 29 47.85 7.96 4.95
CA TYR A 29 47.66 6.76 4.16
C TYR A 29 46.88 5.70 4.95
N VAL A 30 46.19 4.82 4.24
CA VAL A 30 45.52 3.64 4.85
C VAL A 30 46.42 2.43 4.66
N GLY A 31 47.01 1.94 5.77
CA GLY A 31 47.84 0.73 5.84
C GLY A 31 47.02 -0.52 6.19
N SER A 32 47.70 -1.68 6.26
CA SER A 32 47.09 -2.96 6.66
C SER A 32 46.58 -2.97 8.10
N GLU A 33 47.30 -2.25 9.00
CA GLU A 33 46.94 -2.03 10.41
C GLU A 33 45.60 -1.28 10.54
N HIS A 34 45.40 -0.28 9.71
CA HIS A 34 44.15 0.48 9.68
C HIS A 34 42.99 -0.37 9.14
N LEU A 35 43.25 -1.26 8.14
CA LEU A 35 42.25 -2.22 7.68
C LEU A 35 41.83 -3.19 8.79
N LEU A 36 42.78 -3.66 9.58
CA LEU A 36 42.55 -4.55 10.71
C LEU A 36 41.66 -3.87 11.77
N LEU A 37 41.98 -2.60 12.12
CA LEU A 37 41.14 -1.79 13.02
C LEU A 37 39.75 -1.57 12.47
N GLY A 38 39.60 -1.29 11.17
CA GLY A 38 38.34 -1.11 10.53
C GLY A 38 37.46 -2.36 10.56
N LEU A 39 38.06 -3.55 10.41
CA LEU A 39 37.37 -4.85 10.51
C LEU A 39 36.91 -5.17 11.94
N ILE A 40 37.67 -4.78 12.95
CA ILE A 40 37.30 -4.96 14.35
C ILE A 40 36.15 -4.00 14.73
N ASN A 41 36.27 -2.72 14.35
CA ASN A 41 35.30 -1.68 14.72
C ASN A 41 33.97 -1.79 13.94
N GLU A 42 33.89 -2.59 12.92
CA GLU A 42 32.63 -2.87 12.21
C GLU A 42 31.67 -3.71 13.07
N CYS A 43 32.19 -4.54 14.00
CA CYS A 43 31.51 -5.27 15.06
C CYS A 43 30.55 -6.39 14.63
N GLU A 44 29.92 -6.34 13.47
CA GLU A 44 28.85 -7.26 13.05
C GLU A 44 29.32 -8.36 12.07
N GLY A 45 30.40 -8.12 11.35
CA GLY A 45 30.93 -8.98 10.30
C GLY A 45 31.58 -10.28 10.80
N ALA A 46 31.71 -11.26 9.91
CA ALA A 46 32.38 -12.53 10.20
C ALA A 46 33.85 -12.33 10.62
N ALA A 47 34.54 -11.32 10.08
CA ALA A 47 35.90 -10.95 10.49
C ALA A 47 35.95 -10.47 11.94
N ALA A 48 35.05 -9.58 12.34
CA ALA A 48 34.99 -9.06 13.71
C ALA A 48 34.73 -10.18 14.72
N ARG A 49 33.81 -11.08 14.41
CA ARG A 49 33.52 -12.26 15.25
C ARG A 49 34.71 -13.22 15.36
N ALA A 50 35.40 -13.46 14.25
CA ALA A 50 36.59 -14.28 14.26
C ALA A 50 37.71 -13.66 15.12
N LEU A 51 37.98 -12.36 14.98
CA LEU A 51 38.98 -11.65 15.77
C LEU A 51 38.63 -11.61 17.26
N ALA A 52 37.37 -11.42 17.58
CA ALA A 52 36.88 -11.48 18.97
C ALA A 52 37.03 -12.88 19.58
N ALA A 53 36.78 -13.96 18.83
CA ALA A 53 36.99 -15.36 19.28
C ALA A 53 38.44 -15.67 19.65
N PHE A 54 39.39 -14.93 19.06
CA PHE A 54 40.82 -15.06 19.37
C PHE A 54 41.31 -13.98 20.34
N ASN A 55 40.38 -13.30 21.05
CA ASN A 55 40.66 -12.20 22.01
C ASN A 55 41.45 -11.02 21.45
N ILE A 56 41.32 -10.74 20.16
CA ILE A 56 41.93 -9.60 19.51
C ILE A 56 41.01 -8.39 19.67
N THR A 57 41.42 -7.40 20.42
CA THR A 57 40.67 -6.18 20.73
C THR A 57 41.19 -4.97 19.93
N ALA A 58 40.34 -3.98 19.71
CA ALA A 58 40.72 -2.74 19.03
C ALA A 58 41.84 -2.01 19.75
N ASP A 59 41.77 -1.92 21.09
CA ASP A 59 42.78 -1.28 21.92
C ASP A 59 44.14 -1.97 21.82
N GLY A 60 44.15 -3.31 21.84
CA GLY A 60 45.39 -4.08 21.68
C GLY A 60 46.06 -3.88 20.31
N VAL A 61 45.24 -3.83 19.25
CA VAL A 61 45.73 -3.57 17.89
C VAL A 61 46.24 -2.12 17.78
N LEU A 62 45.53 -1.15 18.37
CA LEU A 62 45.94 0.26 18.37
C LEU A 62 47.30 0.43 19.07
N GLU A 63 47.45 -0.11 20.29
CA GLU A 63 48.73 -0.02 21.05
C GLU A 63 49.91 -0.63 20.28
N ARG A 64 49.72 -1.79 19.65
CA ARG A 64 50.76 -2.42 18.84
C ARG A 64 51.07 -1.68 17.55
N SER A 65 50.02 -1.10 16.92
CA SER A 65 50.21 -0.24 15.75
C SER A 65 51.05 0.97 16.05
N GLU A 66 50.84 1.65 17.19
CA GLU A 66 51.65 2.77 17.64
C GLU A 66 53.09 2.38 17.94
N GLN A 67 53.33 1.20 18.47
CA GLN A 67 54.70 0.68 18.74
C GLN A 67 55.46 0.32 17.46
N LEU A 68 54.76 -0.21 16.44
CA LEU A 68 55.43 -0.68 15.21
C LEU A 68 55.55 0.39 14.13
N VAL A 69 54.57 1.30 14.02
CA VAL A 69 54.51 2.32 12.95
C VAL A 69 54.74 3.71 13.51
N GLY A 70 54.40 3.95 14.76
CA GLY A 70 54.51 5.27 15.42
C GLY A 70 53.33 6.18 15.10
N PRO A 71 53.11 7.24 15.93
CA PRO A 71 52.10 8.26 15.64
C PRO A 71 52.53 9.12 14.42
N GLY A 72 51.57 9.48 13.59
CA GLY A 72 51.80 10.35 12.43
C GLY A 72 51.69 11.82 12.81
N ASP A 73 52.46 12.68 12.11
CA ASP A 73 52.51 14.14 12.33
C ASP A 73 51.68 14.96 11.34
N TYR A 74 50.64 14.37 10.70
CA TYR A 74 49.98 15.01 9.57
C TYR A 74 48.71 15.78 9.95
N HIS A 75 48.68 17.08 9.62
CA HIS A 75 47.48 17.92 9.63
C HIS A 75 46.76 17.84 8.28
N PHE A 76 45.57 17.36 8.32
CA PHE A 76 44.58 17.01 7.28
C PHE A 76 44.72 17.64 5.88
N THR A 77 44.79 16.79 4.84
CA THR A 77 44.37 17.07 3.46
C THR A 77 43.36 16.02 2.99
N ASP A 78 42.43 16.42 2.10
CA ASP A 78 41.21 15.72 1.71
C ASP A 78 41.36 14.39 0.94
N SER A 79 42.52 13.81 0.73
CA SER A 79 42.70 12.57 -0.03
C SER A 79 43.60 11.58 0.68
N PHE A 80 43.04 10.48 1.16
CA PHE A 80 43.81 9.35 1.69
C PHE A 80 44.17 8.36 0.59
N GLY A 81 45.47 8.06 0.44
CA GLY A 81 45.95 7.01 -0.44
C GLY A 81 46.06 5.66 0.30
N TYR A 82 45.79 4.58 -0.39
CA TYR A 82 46.11 3.23 0.11
C TYR A 82 47.58 2.93 -0.14
N THR A 83 48.26 2.31 0.83
CA THR A 83 49.63 1.81 0.61
C THR A 83 49.64 0.74 -0.49
N PRO A 84 50.82 0.54 -1.17
CA PRO A 84 50.92 -0.52 -2.18
C PRO A 84 50.52 -1.92 -1.66
N ARG A 85 50.83 -2.20 -0.39
CA ARG A 85 50.42 -3.46 0.27
C ARG A 85 48.93 -3.53 0.50
N THR A 86 48.30 -2.46 0.98
CA THR A 86 46.86 -2.39 1.17
C THR A 86 46.12 -2.59 -0.15
N LYS A 87 46.60 -2.00 -1.25
CA LYS A 87 46.04 -2.25 -2.59
C LYS A 87 46.12 -3.71 -2.96
N LYS A 88 47.27 -4.37 -2.71
CA LYS A 88 47.47 -5.79 -2.96
C LYS A 88 46.50 -6.66 -2.10
N ILE A 89 46.30 -6.31 -0.83
CA ILE A 89 45.34 -7.01 0.06
C ILE A 89 43.92 -6.87 -0.50
N LEU A 90 43.52 -5.70 -0.96
CA LEU A 90 42.20 -5.50 -1.57
C LEU A 90 42.03 -6.30 -2.88
N GLU A 91 43.08 -6.42 -3.70
CA GLU A 91 43.04 -7.30 -4.88
C GLU A 91 42.96 -8.77 -4.49
N LEU A 92 43.67 -9.20 -3.46
CA LEU A 92 43.62 -10.56 -2.93
C LEU A 92 42.24 -10.89 -2.33
N SER A 93 41.54 -9.93 -1.71
CA SER A 93 40.18 -10.14 -1.19
C SER A 93 39.19 -10.53 -2.29
N LEU A 94 39.38 -9.98 -3.50
CA LEU A 94 38.57 -10.38 -4.67
C LEU A 94 38.88 -11.84 -5.08
N TYR A 95 40.13 -12.28 -4.93
CA TYR A 95 40.52 -13.66 -5.21
C TYR A 95 39.94 -14.63 -4.18
N GLU A 96 40.01 -14.28 -2.88
CA GLU A 96 39.39 -15.10 -1.80
C GLU A 96 37.88 -15.20 -1.95
N ALA A 97 37.20 -14.09 -2.28
CA ALA A 97 35.76 -14.09 -2.55
C ALA A 97 35.37 -15.03 -3.72
N LYS A 98 36.17 -15.02 -4.81
CA LYS A 98 35.97 -15.96 -5.92
C LYS A 98 36.27 -17.41 -5.53
N ALA A 99 37.30 -17.67 -4.72
CA ALA A 99 37.64 -19.01 -4.24
C ALA A 99 36.53 -19.57 -3.35
N MET A 100 35.87 -18.75 -2.56
CA MET A 100 34.72 -19.09 -1.72
C MET A 100 33.39 -19.03 -2.47
N LYS A 101 33.37 -18.77 -3.79
CA LYS A 101 32.17 -18.65 -4.64
C LYS A 101 31.18 -17.57 -4.14
N ALA A 102 31.64 -16.54 -3.45
CA ALA A 102 30.83 -15.45 -2.96
C ALA A 102 30.52 -14.45 -4.08
N SER A 103 29.31 -13.88 -4.06
CA SER A 103 28.85 -12.87 -5.04
C SER A 103 29.44 -11.48 -4.78
N TYR A 104 29.80 -11.20 -3.53
CA TYR A 104 30.34 -9.92 -3.06
C TYR A 104 31.55 -10.14 -2.15
N ILE A 105 32.41 -9.10 -2.06
CA ILE A 105 33.52 -9.09 -1.12
C ILE A 105 32.97 -8.68 0.25
N SER A 106 33.01 -9.57 1.25
CA SER A 106 32.61 -9.31 2.63
C SER A 106 33.83 -9.21 3.56
N THR A 107 33.61 -8.93 4.83
CA THR A 107 34.65 -8.65 5.82
C THR A 107 35.63 -9.84 5.99
N GLU A 108 35.14 -11.09 5.96
CA GLU A 108 35.95 -12.30 6.03
C GLU A 108 36.93 -12.44 4.87
N HIS A 109 36.56 -12.03 3.66
CA HIS A 109 37.44 -12.09 2.50
C HIS A 109 38.60 -11.10 2.62
N ILE A 110 38.35 -9.93 3.24
CA ILE A 110 39.38 -8.92 3.51
C ILE A 110 40.33 -9.44 4.59
N LEU A 111 39.82 -10.07 5.64
CA LEU A 111 40.68 -10.65 6.69
C LEU A 111 41.50 -11.83 6.15
N LEU A 112 40.92 -12.75 5.37
CA LEU A 112 41.66 -13.81 4.69
C LEU A 112 42.77 -13.29 3.80
N ALA A 113 42.55 -12.20 3.08
CA ALA A 113 43.56 -11.54 2.25
C ALA A 113 44.68 -10.92 3.09
N ILE A 114 44.36 -10.35 4.26
CA ILE A 114 45.37 -9.87 5.22
C ILE A 114 46.23 -11.05 5.70
N LEU A 115 45.63 -12.15 6.11
CA LEU A 115 46.31 -13.36 6.62
C LEU A 115 47.17 -14.05 5.54
N ARG A 116 46.89 -13.81 4.25
CA ARG A 116 47.68 -14.33 3.14
C ARG A 116 48.96 -13.49 2.87
N GLU A 117 48.95 -12.21 3.15
CA GLU A 117 50.07 -11.32 3.01
C GLU A 117 50.91 -11.31 4.30
N ARG A 118 51.72 -12.35 4.48
CA ARG A 118 52.50 -12.62 5.71
C ARG A 118 53.42 -11.53 6.18
N ASP A 119 53.93 -10.70 5.25
CA ASP A 119 54.81 -9.58 5.58
C ASP A 119 54.08 -8.30 5.94
N SER A 120 52.76 -8.32 6.08
CA SER A 120 51.97 -7.12 6.43
C SER A 120 52.10 -6.78 7.91
N VAL A 121 52.00 -5.45 8.20
CA VAL A 121 52.01 -4.97 9.60
C VAL A 121 50.84 -5.62 10.40
N ALA A 122 49.69 -5.77 9.79
CA ALA A 122 48.53 -6.38 10.41
C ALA A 122 48.81 -7.83 10.86
N VAL A 123 49.47 -8.64 10.05
CA VAL A 123 49.81 -10.04 10.45
C VAL A 123 50.80 -10.06 11.61
N ARG A 124 51.82 -9.15 11.62
CA ARG A 124 52.75 -9.03 12.76
C ARG A 124 52.01 -8.63 14.04
N ILE A 125 51.09 -7.70 13.96
CA ILE A 125 50.27 -7.32 15.11
C ILE A 125 49.46 -8.51 15.63
N LEU A 126 48.85 -9.30 14.74
CA LEU A 126 48.10 -10.49 15.11
C LEU A 126 48.98 -11.56 15.77
N GLU A 127 50.19 -11.81 15.27
CA GLU A 127 51.17 -12.73 15.85
C GLU A 127 51.66 -12.23 17.21
N ASP A 128 51.95 -10.95 17.35
CA ASP A 128 52.36 -10.30 18.62
C ASP A 128 51.25 -10.38 19.69
N LEU A 129 50.00 -10.35 19.29
CA LEU A 129 48.83 -10.52 20.16
C LEU A 129 48.49 -11.99 20.44
N GLY A 130 49.33 -12.91 19.91
CA GLY A 130 49.21 -14.34 20.19
C GLY A 130 48.23 -15.10 19.31
N ALA A 131 47.76 -14.54 18.22
CA ALA A 131 46.88 -15.24 17.28
C ALA A 131 47.66 -16.22 16.41
N ASP A 132 47.26 -17.48 16.39
CA ASP A 132 47.78 -18.41 15.40
C ASP A 132 47.05 -18.22 14.05
N ILE A 133 47.84 -17.71 13.09
CA ILE A 133 47.36 -17.38 11.75
C ILE A 133 46.74 -18.57 11.03
N ALA A 134 47.28 -19.80 11.24
CA ALA A 134 46.80 -21.01 10.61
C ALA A 134 45.40 -21.36 11.15
N THR A 135 45.22 -21.26 12.46
CA THR A 135 43.95 -21.57 13.15
C THR A 135 42.89 -20.51 12.83
N LEU A 136 43.26 -19.21 12.82
CA LEU A 136 42.37 -18.11 12.45
C LEU A 136 41.87 -18.26 10.99
N ARG A 137 42.76 -18.68 10.10
CA ARG A 137 42.42 -18.94 8.72
C ARG A 137 41.49 -20.14 8.55
N ALA A 138 41.76 -21.24 9.28
CA ALA A 138 40.90 -22.43 9.28
C ALA A 138 39.50 -22.11 9.83
N PHE A 139 39.44 -21.28 10.85
CA PHE A 139 38.16 -20.79 11.41
C PHE A 139 37.32 -20.00 10.39
N LEU A 140 37.95 -19.09 9.64
CA LEU A 140 37.28 -18.31 8.61
C LEU A 140 36.91 -19.11 7.35
N SER A 141 37.64 -20.18 7.05
CA SER A 141 37.36 -21.09 5.91
C SER A 141 36.36 -22.20 6.20
N GLY A 142 35.80 -22.26 7.39
CA GLY A 142 34.85 -23.30 7.81
C GLY A 142 35.42 -24.72 7.93
N GLN A 143 36.77 -24.87 8.01
CA GLN A 143 37.47 -26.18 8.09
C GLN A 143 37.88 -26.58 9.50
N SER A 144 37.41 -25.93 10.56
CA SER A 144 37.76 -26.31 11.93
C SER A 144 36.59 -26.95 12.69
N GLU A 145 36.27 -28.22 12.40
CA GLU A 145 35.84 -29.16 13.42
C GLU A 145 37.06 -29.86 14.01
N GLN A 146 37.59 -29.40 15.13
CA GLN A 146 38.27 -30.08 16.24
C GLN A 146 39.30 -29.15 16.90
N GLY A 147 39.01 -28.78 18.15
CA GLY A 147 40.05 -28.40 19.11
C GLY A 147 40.01 -26.93 19.60
N ALA A 148 39.06 -26.58 20.43
CA ALA A 148 39.27 -25.60 21.51
C ALA A 148 38.39 -25.97 22.70
N GLN A 149 38.93 -26.82 23.61
CA GLN A 149 38.44 -26.88 24.96
C GLN A 149 38.98 -25.67 25.73
N GLY A 150 38.10 -24.85 26.25
CA GLY A 150 38.46 -23.88 27.26
C GLY A 150 37.67 -22.58 27.24
N ALA A 151 36.62 -22.54 28.07
CA ALA A 151 35.92 -21.42 28.68
C ALA A 151 34.48 -21.20 28.22
N GLY A 152 33.56 -21.62 29.10
CA GLY A 152 32.13 -21.75 28.94
C GLY A 152 31.35 -20.48 28.62
N VAL A 153 30.62 -20.60 27.54
CA VAL A 153 29.21 -20.26 27.51
C VAL A 153 28.57 -21.45 26.81
N THR A 154 27.80 -22.22 27.54
CA THR A 154 27.06 -23.38 27.06
C THR A 154 25.94 -22.92 26.15
N ASN A 155 26.21 -22.85 24.85
CA ASN A 155 25.18 -23.21 23.87
C ASN A 155 25.21 -24.73 23.76
N GLU A 156 24.27 -25.37 24.43
CA GLU A 156 23.97 -26.79 24.20
C GLU A 156 23.80 -26.95 22.69
N SER A 157 24.64 -27.76 22.08
CA SER A 157 24.43 -28.18 20.68
C SER A 157 23.04 -28.80 20.63
N SER A 158 22.08 -28.07 20.09
CA SER A 158 20.78 -28.62 19.83
C SER A 158 20.99 -29.86 18.98
N GLY A 159 20.41 -31.01 19.36
CA GLY A 159 20.52 -32.23 18.58
C GLY A 159 19.84 -32.17 17.21
N THR A 160 19.59 -30.96 16.70
CA THR A 160 18.75 -30.65 15.54
C THR A 160 19.40 -29.62 14.57
N PRO A 161 20.58 -29.93 13.96
CA PRO A 161 21.34 -28.99 13.13
C PRO A 161 20.60 -28.57 11.85
N VAL A 162 19.80 -29.45 11.23
CA VAL A 162 19.03 -29.13 10.02
C VAL A 162 17.84 -28.21 10.35
N LEU A 163 17.16 -28.48 11.46
CA LEU A 163 16.08 -27.61 11.94
C LEU A 163 16.59 -26.21 12.33
N ASP A 164 17.79 -26.11 12.90
CA ASP A 164 18.39 -24.83 13.26
C ASP A 164 18.90 -24.07 12.03
N GLN A 165 19.25 -24.79 10.95
CA GLN A 165 19.69 -24.18 9.69
C GLN A 165 18.52 -23.59 8.86
N TYR A 166 17.38 -24.28 8.80
CA TYR A 166 16.24 -23.94 7.97
C TYR A 166 15.01 -23.51 8.79
N GLY A 167 15.11 -23.47 10.07
CA GLY A 167 14.07 -23.08 11.02
C GLY A 167 14.48 -21.95 11.94
N ARG A 168 13.48 -21.32 12.54
CA ARG A 168 13.65 -20.32 13.58
C ARG A 168 13.06 -20.87 14.88
N ASP A 169 13.86 -20.94 15.94
CA ASP A 169 13.35 -21.20 17.27
C ASP A 169 12.50 -20.02 17.76
N LEU A 170 11.28 -20.29 18.23
CA LEU A 170 10.42 -19.29 18.84
C LEU A 170 10.54 -19.26 20.37
N THR A 171 11.01 -20.38 20.96
CA THR A 171 11.07 -20.51 22.43
C THR A 171 12.27 -19.77 23.04
N GLY A 172 13.39 -19.66 22.29
CA GLY A 172 14.55 -18.87 22.68
C GLY A 172 14.21 -17.38 22.83
N PRO A 173 13.82 -16.71 21.74
CA PRO A 173 13.38 -15.31 21.75
C PRO A 173 12.22 -15.05 22.73
N ALA A 174 11.34 -16.04 22.97
CA ALA A 174 10.30 -15.92 24.01
C ALA A 174 10.88 -15.82 25.43
N ARG A 175 11.98 -16.55 25.74
CA ARG A 175 12.68 -16.47 27.03
C ARG A 175 13.38 -15.14 27.19
N ASP A 176 13.94 -14.61 26.11
CA ASP A 176 14.68 -13.33 26.09
C ASP A 176 13.75 -12.11 26.06
N GLY A 177 12.42 -12.31 25.93
CA GLY A 177 11.42 -11.25 25.89
C GLY A 177 11.38 -10.47 24.58
N GLU A 178 11.93 -11.04 23.50
CA GLU A 178 11.99 -10.39 22.17
C GLU A 178 10.70 -10.51 21.37
N LEU A 179 9.80 -11.46 21.71
CA LEU A 179 8.52 -11.65 21.02
C LEU A 179 7.46 -10.64 21.48
N ASP A 180 6.58 -10.28 20.57
CA ASP A 180 5.48 -9.38 20.85
C ASP A 180 4.51 -9.99 21.88
N PRO A 181 3.99 -9.19 22.83
CA PRO A 181 3.05 -9.71 23.81
C PRO A 181 1.77 -10.14 23.14
N LEU A 182 1.32 -11.36 23.42
CA LEU A 182 0.03 -11.81 22.95
C LEU A 182 -1.08 -11.26 23.83
N ILE A 183 -2.05 -10.60 23.19
CA ILE A 183 -3.21 -10.01 23.84
C ILE A 183 -4.46 -10.65 23.24
N GLY A 184 -5.38 -11.04 24.12
CA GLY A 184 -6.53 -11.84 23.69
C GLY A 184 -6.12 -13.27 23.28
N ARG A 185 -6.98 -13.98 22.60
CA ARG A 185 -6.72 -15.30 21.99
C ARG A 185 -6.45 -16.43 22.99
N GLU A 186 -6.81 -16.27 24.28
CA GLU A 186 -6.64 -17.32 25.29
C GLU A 186 -7.39 -18.60 24.91
N LYS A 187 -8.57 -18.47 24.35
CA LYS A 187 -9.42 -19.62 23.95
C LYS A 187 -8.77 -20.47 22.86
N GLU A 188 -8.19 -19.79 21.87
CA GLU A 188 -7.50 -20.47 20.76
C GLU A 188 -6.24 -21.18 21.26
N ILE A 189 -5.45 -20.54 22.13
CA ILE A 189 -4.27 -21.16 22.74
C ILE A 189 -4.66 -22.35 23.61
N GLU A 190 -5.66 -22.22 24.47
CA GLU A 190 -6.16 -23.33 25.28
C GLU A 190 -6.58 -24.51 24.40
N ARG A 191 -7.24 -24.20 23.27
CA ARG A 191 -7.64 -25.23 22.32
C ARG A 191 -6.43 -25.91 21.65
N VAL A 192 -5.42 -25.16 21.27
CA VAL A 192 -4.15 -25.70 20.74
C VAL A 192 -3.49 -26.61 21.78
N ILE A 193 -3.37 -26.16 23.05
CA ILE A 193 -2.81 -26.93 24.15
C ILE A 193 -3.59 -28.23 24.36
N GLN A 194 -4.92 -28.17 24.35
CA GLN A 194 -5.78 -29.36 24.49
C GLN A 194 -5.54 -30.37 23.35
N ILE A 195 -5.34 -29.90 22.12
CA ILE A 195 -5.10 -30.78 20.97
C ILE A 195 -3.70 -31.38 21.07
N LEU A 196 -2.65 -30.62 21.38
CA LEU A 196 -1.29 -31.07 21.54
C LEU A 196 -1.15 -32.13 22.66
N SER A 197 -2.00 -32.04 23.68
CA SER A 197 -2.01 -32.98 24.81
C SER A 197 -2.77 -34.30 24.51
N ARG A 198 -3.34 -34.48 23.33
CA ARG A 198 -4.06 -35.71 22.95
C ARG A 198 -3.06 -36.83 22.61
N ARG A 199 -3.49 -38.08 22.82
CA ARG A 199 -2.71 -39.24 22.41
C ARG A 199 -2.71 -39.47 20.89
N THR A 200 -3.79 -39.09 20.22
CA THR A 200 -3.95 -39.20 18.76
C THR A 200 -4.62 -37.94 18.27
N LYS A 201 -4.39 -37.57 17.00
CA LYS A 201 -4.86 -36.30 16.40
C LYS A 201 -4.35 -35.10 17.18
N ASN A 202 -3.10 -35.12 17.52
CA ASN A 202 -2.39 -34.15 18.34
C ASN A 202 -1.69 -33.05 17.52
N ASN A 203 -2.09 -32.87 16.26
CA ASN A 203 -1.55 -31.82 15.40
C ASN A 203 -2.67 -30.76 15.15
N PRO A 204 -2.63 -29.60 15.81
CA PRO A 204 -3.56 -28.52 15.54
C PRO A 204 -3.24 -27.82 14.21
N VAL A 205 -4.25 -27.34 13.51
CA VAL A 205 -4.11 -26.45 12.38
C VAL A 205 -4.96 -25.21 12.60
N LEU A 206 -4.32 -24.03 12.63
CA LEU A 206 -4.98 -22.74 12.75
C LEU A 206 -5.55 -22.35 11.38
N ILE A 207 -6.84 -22.17 11.30
CA ILE A 207 -7.55 -21.82 10.08
C ILE A 207 -8.20 -20.46 10.25
N GLY A 208 -7.87 -19.52 9.37
CA GLY A 208 -8.44 -18.17 9.40
C GLY A 208 -7.91 -17.34 8.25
N ASP A 209 -8.52 -16.18 8.05
CA ASP A 209 -8.13 -15.24 7.02
C ASP A 209 -6.69 -14.74 7.22
N PRO A 210 -6.03 -14.24 6.17
CA PRO A 210 -4.70 -13.63 6.31
C PRO A 210 -4.78 -12.39 7.22
N GLY A 211 -3.79 -12.20 8.09
CA GLY A 211 -3.73 -11.03 8.97
C GLY A 211 -4.56 -11.09 10.27
N VAL A 212 -5.27 -12.21 10.56
CA VAL A 212 -6.05 -12.35 11.83
C VAL A 212 -5.20 -12.73 13.05
N GLY A 213 -3.88 -12.88 12.90
CA GLY A 213 -2.97 -13.17 14.00
C GLY A 213 -2.72 -14.66 14.27
N LYS A 214 -2.77 -15.54 13.27
CA LYS A 214 -2.48 -16.97 13.42
C LYS A 214 -1.07 -17.26 13.95
N SER A 215 -0.06 -16.60 13.41
CA SER A 215 1.35 -16.77 13.82
C SER A 215 1.58 -16.22 15.23
N ALA A 216 0.92 -15.10 15.59
CA ALA A 216 0.98 -14.53 16.94
C ALA A 216 0.45 -15.49 18.03
N ILE A 217 -0.55 -16.32 17.71
CA ILE A 217 -1.05 -17.36 18.64
C ILE A 217 0.07 -18.36 18.98
N ILE A 218 0.92 -18.72 18.01
CA ILE A 218 2.02 -19.67 18.24
C ILE A 218 3.16 -19.00 18.99
N GLU A 219 3.45 -17.74 18.72
CA GLU A 219 4.39 -16.94 19.51
C GLU A 219 3.92 -16.80 20.96
N GLY A 220 2.63 -16.57 21.20
CA GLY A 220 2.04 -16.57 22.53
C GLY A 220 2.09 -17.93 23.21
N LEU A 221 1.95 -19.04 22.45
CA LEU A 221 2.16 -20.39 22.99
C LEU A 221 3.62 -20.57 23.42
N ALA A 222 4.59 -20.11 22.61
CA ALA A 222 6.01 -20.14 22.96
C ALA A 222 6.31 -19.32 24.24
N GLN A 223 5.68 -18.16 24.40
CA GLN A 223 5.78 -17.35 25.63
C GLN A 223 5.19 -18.06 26.85
N LYS A 224 4.05 -18.76 26.69
CA LYS A 224 3.48 -19.57 27.80
C LYS A 224 4.37 -20.75 28.17
N ILE A 225 5.04 -21.38 27.21
CA ILE A 225 6.05 -22.42 27.46
C ILE A 225 7.23 -21.82 28.25
N ALA A 226 7.80 -20.72 27.73
CA ALA A 226 8.94 -20.04 28.35
C ALA A 226 8.65 -19.58 29.78
N SER A 227 7.43 -19.06 30.04
CA SER A 227 7.00 -18.63 31.38
C SER A 227 6.54 -19.75 32.32
N GLY A 228 6.50 -21.01 31.84
CA GLY A 228 6.04 -22.16 32.61
C GLY A 228 4.54 -22.22 32.90
N LYS A 229 3.74 -21.34 32.32
CA LYS A 229 2.28 -21.25 32.48
C LYS A 229 1.55 -22.23 31.53
N ILE A 230 2.00 -23.50 31.53
CA ILE A 230 1.51 -24.53 30.63
C ILE A 230 1.49 -25.88 31.36
N PRO A 231 0.65 -26.85 30.95
CA PRO A 231 0.67 -28.20 31.54
C PRO A 231 2.05 -28.84 31.46
N GLU A 232 2.39 -29.68 32.46
CA GLU A 232 3.71 -30.36 32.59
C GLU A 232 4.16 -31.06 31.30
N LEU A 233 3.21 -31.62 30.56
CA LEU A 233 3.47 -32.36 29.31
C LEU A 233 4.11 -31.49 28.21
N LEU A 234 3.95 -30.18 28.28
CA LEU A 234 4.43 -29.21 27.28
C LEU A 234 5.52 -28.27 27.83
N ARG A 235 5.87 -28.36 29.12
CA ARG A 235 6.78 -27.44 29.81
C ARG A 235 8.18 -27.40 29.20
N ASP A 236 8.66 -28.58 28.79
CA ASP A 236 10.03 -28.75 28.24
C ASP A 236 10.03 -28.78 26.70
N LYS A 237 8.93 -28.39 26.10
CA LYS A 237 8.82 -28.37 24.63
C LYS A 237 9.46 -27.11 24.04
N ARG A 238 10.02 -27.28 22.86
CA ARG A 238 10.58 -26.22 22.00
C ARG A 238 9.72 -26.10 20.76
N ILE A 239 9.41 -24.87 20.31
CA ILE A 239 8.68 -24.62 19.07
C ILE A 239 9.67 -24.07 18.03
N VAL A 240 9.77 -24.76 16.90
CA VAL A 240 10.64 -24.36 15.79
C VAL A 240 9.76 -24.12 14.56
N THR A 241 9.83 -22.91 14.00
CA THR A 241 9.17 -22.58 12.73
C THR A 241 10.03 -23.10 11.57
N LEU A 242 9.45 -23.85 10.64
CA LEU A 242 10.14 -24.33 9.45
C LEU A 242 9.81 -23.46 8.25
N ASP A 243 10.84 -22.93 7.58
CA ASP A 243 10.71 -22.23 6.31
C ASP A 243 10.94 -23.20 5.13
N LEU A 244 9.83 -23.65 4.53
CA LEU A 244 9.86 -24.55 3.38
C LEU A 244 10.46 -23.88 2.13
N ALA A 245 10.30 -22.57 1.97
CA ALA A 245 10.87 -21.85 0.84
C ALA A 245 12.40 -21.86 0.90
N SER A 246 12.99 -21.64 2.08
CA SER A 246 14.44 -21.74 2.31
C SER A 246 14.96 -23.16 2.08
N MET A 247 14.17 -24.20 2.39
CA MET A 247 14.56 -25.59 2.12
C MET A 247 14.61 -25.93 0.62
N ILE A 248 13.78 -25.29 -0.18
CA ILE A 248 13.76 -25.44 -1.65
C ILE A 248 14.83 -24.57 -2.30
N ALA A 249 15.13 -23.42 -1.73
CA ALA A 249 16.09 -22.49 -2.27
C ALA A 249 17.49 -23.12 -2.41
N GLY A 250 18.12 -22.95 -3.58
CA GLY A 250 19.47 -23.48 -3.84
C GLY A 250 19.56 -24.97 -4.17
N THR A 251 18.46 -25.73 -4.15
CA THR A 251 18.47 -27.12 -4.61
C THR A 251 18.51 -27.16 -6.13
N LYS A 252 19.53 -27.78 -6.69
CA LYS A 252 19.65 -28.01 -8.15
C LYS A 252 18.98 -29.30 -8.59
N TYR A 253 18.87 -30.25 -7.69
CA TYR A 253 18.32 -31.58 -7.93
C TYR A 253 17.22 -31.88 -6.92
N ARG A 254 16.18 -32.55 -7.38
CA ARG A 254 15.01 -32.98 -6.61
C ARG A 254 15.37 -33.78 -5.35
N GLY A 255 16.36 -34.66 -5.43
CA GLY A 255 16.79 -35.48 -4.29
C GLY A 255 17.36 -34.70 -3.11
N GLU A 256 17.92 -33.50 -3.36
CA GLU A 256 18.47 -32.65 -2.30
C GLU A 256 17.37 -32.10 -1.38
N PHE A 257 16.21 -31.72 -1.93
CA PHE A 257 15.06 -31.27 -1.13
C PHE A 257 14.45 -32.43 -0.32
N GLU A 258 14.26 -33.58 -0.96
CA GLU A 258 13.76 -34.78 -0.29
C GLU A 258 14.70 -35.23 0.86
N GLU A 259 16.01 -35.13 0.65
CA GLU A 259 17.03 -35.45 1.68
C GLU A 259 16.97 -34.46 2.85
N ARG A 260 16.85 -33.14 2.58
CA ARG A 260 16.72 -32.13 3.64
C ARG A 260 15.47 -32.34 4.50
N ILE A 261 14.30 -32.62 3.89
CA ILE A 261 13.07 -32.90 4.64
C ILE A 261 13.21 -34.21 5.44
N ASN A 262 13.77 -35.27 4.86
CA ASN A 262 13.98 -36.53 5.57
C ASN A 262 14.91 -36.34 6.76
N ASN A 263 15.97 -35.56 6.63
CA ASN A 263 16.89 -35.26 7.73
C ASN A 263 16.18 -34.44 8.82
N ALA A 264 15.38 -33.41 8.48
CA ALA A 264 14.58 -32.67 9.44
C ALA A 264 13.58 -33.56 10.20
N ILE A 265 12.93 -34.50 9.51
CA ILE A 265 12.02 -35.47 10.13
C ILE A 265 12.81 -36.46 11.04
N ALA A 266 14.01 -36.86 10.65
CA ALA A 266 14.85 -37.71 11.47
C ALA A 266 15.26 -37.02 12.77
N GLU A 267 15.62 -35.75 12.71
CA GLU A 267 15.90 -34.91 13.87
C GLU A 267 14.68 -34.76 14.79
N LEU A 268 13.48 -34.47 14.23
CA LEU A 268 12.23 -34.40 15.00
C LEU A 268 11.84 -35.71 15.69
N ARG A 269 12.20 -36.87 15.09
CA ARG A 269 12.00 -38.17 15.71
C ARG A 269 12.97 -38.43 16.85
N ALA A 270 14.20 -37.95 16.71
CA ALA A 270 15.24 -38.12 17.72
C ALA A 270 14.99 -37.18 18.91
N ASP A 271 14.49 -35.99 18.65
CA ASP A 271 14.13 -34.98 19.66
C ASP A 271 12.62 -34.91 19.90
N ALA A 272 12.16 -35.70 20.86
CA ALA A 272 10.76 -35.71 21.27
C ALA A 272 10.28 -34.37 21.91
N HIS A 273 11.16 -33.43 22.18
CA HIS A 273 10.85 -32.14 22.81
C HIS A 273 10.51 -31.07 21.80
N THR A 274 10.84 -31.22 20.52
CA THR A 274 10.57 -30.23 19.49
C THR A 274 9.18 -30.40 18.87
N ILE A 275 8.43 -29.27 18.81
CA ILE A 275 7.16 -29.11 18.08
C ILE A 275 7.47 -28.26 16.84
N LEU A 276 7.12 -28.77 15.66
CA LEU A 276 7.32 -28.07 14.42
C LEU A 276 6.13 -27.13 14.13
N PHE A 277 6.39 -25.87 13.86
CA PHE A 277 5.40 -24.96 13.34
C PHE A 277 5.61 -24.74 11.84
N ILE A 278 4.56 -24.87 11.05
CA ILE A 278 4.59 -24.64 9.61
C ILE A 278 3.52 -23.60 9.28
N ASP A 279 3.98 -22.41 8.95
CA ASP A 279 3.09 -21.40 8.38
C ASP A 279 2.80 -21.77 6.92
N GLU A 280 1.64 -21.36 6.42
CA GLU A 280 1.16 -21.74 5.10
C GLU A 280 1.23 -23.27 4.87
N LEU A 281 0.64 -24.06 5.79
CA LEU A 281 0.66 -25.53 5.76
C LEU A 281 0.28 -26.14 4.40
N HIS A 282 -0.52 -25.44 3.60
CA HIS A 282 -0.93 -25.88 2.27
C HIS A 282 0.24 -25.97 1.29
N THR A 283 1.35 -25.27 1.53
CA THR A 283 2.55 -25.32 0.70
C THR A 283 3.22 -26.68 0.71
N ILE A 284 2.99 -27.50 1.76
CA ILE A 284 3.48 -28.89 1.83
C ILE A 284 2.86 -29.75 0.73
N VAL A 285 1.58 -29.48 0.39
CA VAL A 285 0.85 -30.17 -0.66
C VAL A 285 1.10 -29.43 -1.97
N GLY A 286 2.09 -29.84 -2.74
CA GLY A 286 2.46 -29.19 -3.99
C GLY A 286 3.88 -28.63 -4.04
N ALA A 287 4.62 -28.64 -2.94
CA ALA A 287 6.04 -28.34 -2.95
C ALA A 287 6.79 -29.37 -3.77
N GLY A 288 7.03 -29.02 -5.05
CA GLY A 288 7.70 -29.90 -6.02
C GLY A 288 6.83 -30.36 -7.19
N ALA A 289 5.61 -29.89 -7.35
CA ALA A 289 4.68 -30.33 -8.42
C ALA A 289 4.95 -29.70 -9.80
N SER A 290 5.99 -30.18 -10.47
CA SER A 290 5.93 -30.49 -11.90
C SER A 290 5.49 -31.95 -12.08
N GLU A 291 4.76 -32.27 -13.14
CA GLU A 291 4.20 -33.61 -13.38
C GLU A 291 5.22 -34.72 -13.06
N GLY A 292 4.92 -35.55 -12.04
CA GLY A 292 5.77 -36.67 -11.59
C GLY A 292 6.58 -36.45 -10.30
N SER A 293 6.36 -35.39 -9.51
CA SER A 293 7.13 -35.08 -8.29
C SER A 293 6.56 -35.73 -7.04
N VAL A 294 7.41 -36.11 -6.08
CA VAL A 294 6.98 -36.56 -4.74
C VAL A 294 6.66 -35.34 -3.91
N ASP A 295 5.44 -35.25 -3.46
CA ASP A 295 4.91 -34.20 -2.64
C ASP A 295 5.53 -34.30 -1.21
N ALA A 296 5.98 -33.18 -0.64
CA ALA A 296 6.51 -33.14 0.75
C ALA A 296 5.50 -33.73 1.74
N ALA A 297 4.19 -33.60 1.45
CA ALA A 297 3.14 -34.27 2.21
C ALA A 297 3.33 -35.80 2.28
N ASN A 298 3.76 -36.46 1.20
CA ASN A 298 3.93 -37.89 1.16
C ASN A 298 5.09 -38.37 2.05
N ILE A 299 6.09 -37.54 2.28
CA ILE A 299 7.21 -37.82 3.18
C ILE A 299 6.75 -37.65 4.64
N LEU A 300 5.93 -36.66 4.95
CA LEU A 300 5.43 -36.38 6.29
C LEU A 300 4.31 -37.34 6.75
N LYS A 301 3.45 -37.81 5.85
CA LYS A 301 2.31 -38.70 6.15
C LYS A 301 2.66 -39.93 7.02
N PRO A 302 3.74 -40.69 6.77
CA PRO A 302 4.06 -41.84 7.59
C PRO A 302 4.42 -41.48 9.04
N ALA A 303 5.18 -40.40 9.24
CA ALA A 303 5.58 -39.93 10.56
C ALA A 303 4.39 -39.38 11.37
N LEU A 304 3.52 -38.61 10.73
CA LEU A 304 2.24 -38.12 11.29
C LEU A 304 1.30 -39.30 11.62
N ALA A 305 1.27 -40.33 10.77
CA ALA A 305 0.40 -41.49 10.96
C ALA A 305 0.79 -42.29 12.20
N ARG A 306 2.09 -42.41 12.48
CA ARG A 306 2.62 -43.14 13.67
C ARG A 306 2.64 -42.27 14.92
N GLY A 307 2.41 -40.95 14.80
CA GLY A 307 2.47 -40.00 15.94
C GLY A 307 3.90 -39.76 16.42
N GLU A 308 4.89 -39.95 15.53
CA GLU A 308 6.33 -39.80 15.84
C GLU A 308 6.75 -38.33 15.92
N ILE A 309 5.98 -37.42 15.30
CA ILE A 309 6.22 -35.97 15.25
C ILE A 309 4.96 -35.21 15.62
N GLN A 310 5.15 -34.04 16.21
CA GLN A 310 4.08 -33.08 16.49
C GLN A 310 4.25 -31.85 15.61
N ILE A 311 3.19 -31.49 14.89
CA ILE A 311 3.18 -30.34 13.97
C ILE A 311 2.01 -29.42 14.31
N ILE A 312 2.26 -28.13 14.35
CA ILE A 312 1.26 -27.09 14.34
C ILE A 312 1.26 -26.47 12.93
N GLY A 313 0.12 -26.40 12.30
CA GLY A 313 -0.02 -25.74 10.99
C GLY A 313 -0.81 -24.44 11.09
N ALA A 314 -0.56 -23.50 10.19
CA ALA A 314 -1.42 -22.36 9.95
C ALA A 314 -1.74 -22.27 8.46
N THR A 315 -3.00 -21.93 8.11
CA THR A 315 -3.42 -21.77 6.71
C THR A 315 -4.72 -20.97 6.62
N SER A 316 -5.12 -20.56 5.41
CA SER A 316 -6.44 -19.98 5.17
C SER A 316 -7.51 -21.08 5.06
N LEU A 317 -8.80 -20.67 5.19
CA LEU A 317 -9.92 -21.61 5.08
C LEU A 317 -10.00 -22.22 3.67
N ASP A 318 -9.80 -21.40 2.66
CA ASP A 318 -9.87 -21.82 1.26
C ASP A 318 -8.75 -22.82 0.90
N GLU A 319 -7.52 -22.51 1.34
CA GLU A 319 -6.38 -23.40 1.11
C GLU A 319 -6.51 -24.71 1.90
N TYR A 320 -7.03 -24.64 3.14
CA TYR A 320 -7.33 -25.84 3.91
C TYR A 320 -8.30 -26.78 3.18
N ARG A 321 -9.41 -26.25 2.66
CA ARG A 321 -10.41 -27.01 1.89
C ARG A 321 -9.84 -27.57 0.59
N LYS A 322 -9.03 -26.78 -0.13
CA LYS A 322 -8.46 -27.19 -1.42
C LYS A 322 -7.40 -28.30 -1.28
N HIS A 323 -6.54 -28.19 -0.29
CA HIS A 323 -5.31 -28.98 -0.20
C HIS A 323 -5.30 -30.00 0.94
N ILE A 324 -5.76 -29.64 2.14
CA ILE A 324 -5.68 -30.50 3.33
C ILE A 324 -6.91 -31.38 3.47
N GLU A 325 -8.11 -30.81 3.36
CA GLU A 325 -9.38 -31.53 3.57
C GLU A 325 -9.62 -32.61 2.49
N LYS A 326 -9.17 -32.38 1.27
CA LYS A 326 -9.26 -33.36 0.18
C LYS A 326 -8.34 -34.58 0.37
N ASP A 327 -7.27 -34.43 1.13
CA ASP A 327 -6.36 -35.51 1.45
C ASP A 327 -6.82 -36.21 2.74
N ALA A 328 -7.49 -37.33 2.60
CA ALA A 328 -8.05 -38.08 3.72
C ALA A 328 -6.99 -38.55 4.77
N ALA A 329 -5.71 -38.67 4.39
CA ALA A 329 -4.65 -39.04 5.31
C ALA A 329 -4.24 -37.84 6.19
N LEU A 330 -4.12 -36.63 5.62
CA LEU A 330 -3.83 -35.40 6.34
C LEU A 330 -5.04 -34.95 7.18
N ALA A 331 -6.24 -34.93 6.61
CA ALA A 331 -7.47 -34.51 7.29
C ALA A 331 -7.75 -35.31 8.57
N ARG A 332 -7.36 -36.58 8.61
CA ARG A 332 -7.49 -37.43 9.81
C ARG A 332 -6.45 -37.15 10.89
N ARG A 333 -5.40 -36.41 10.59
CA ARG A 333 -4.27 -36.15 11.51
C ARG A 333 -4.26 -34.74 12.05
N PHE A 334 -4.71 -33.80 11.25
CA PHE A 334 -4.82 -32.41 11.67
C PHE A 334 -6.22 -32.12 12.28
N GLN A 335 -6.21 -31.35 13.37
CA GLN A 335 -7.43 -30.90 14.03
C GLN A 335 -7.59 -29.40 13.83
N PRO A 336 -8.66 -28.96 13.15
CA PRO A 336 -8.85 -27.54 12.88
C PRO A 336 -9.16 -26.72 14.14
N VAL A 337 -8.58 -25.55 14.23
CA VAL A 337 -8.83 -24.50 15.20
C VAL A 337 -9.12 -23.24 14.40
N THR A 338 -10.36 -22.76 14.42
CA THR A 338 -10.78 -21.57 13.69
C THR A 338 -10.33 -20.33 14.42
N VAL A 339 -9.65 -19.43 13.71
CA VAL A 339 -9.22 -18.12 14.19
C VAL A 339 -9.98 -17.06 13.40
N GLY A 340 -10.92 -16.41 14.08
CA GLY A 340 -11.72 -15.34 13.47
C GLY A 340 -11.03 -13.97 13.56
N GLU A 341 -11.55 -13.00 12.79
CA GLU A 341 -11.18 -11.60 12.95
C GLU A 341 -11.54 -11.11 14.36
N PRO A 342 -10.63 -10.41 15.08
CA PRO A 342 -10.95 -9.86 16.39
C PRO A 342 -12.00 -8.75 16.29
N SER A 343 -12.74 -8.51 17.38
CA SER A 343 -13.59 -7.33 17.50
C SER A 343 -12.77 -6.04 17.47
N LYS A 344 -13.43 -4.88 17.29
CA LYS A 344 -12.74 -3.58 17.34
C LYS A 344 -12.05 -3.35 18.68
N GLU A 345 -12.75 -3.69 19.76
CA GLU A 345 -12.28 -3.55 21.12
C GLU A 345 -11.04 -4.44 21.36
N GLU A 346 -11.11 -5.70 20.96
CA GLU A 346 -9.96 -6.61 21.04
C GLU A 346 -8.78 -6.14 20.18
N ALA A 347 -9.03 -5.60 18.98
CA ALA A 347 -7.98 -5.05 18.12
C ALA A 347 -7.32 -3.81 18.75
N GLU A 348 -8.10 -2.94 19.41
CA GLU A 348 -7.58 -1.77 20.12
C GLU A 348 -6.68 -2.19 21.27
N GLU A 349 -7.09 -3.18 22.08
CA GLU A 349 -6.26 -3.76 23.15
C GLU A 349 -4.95 -4.35 22.59
N ILE A 350 -4.99 -5.04 21.45
CA ILE A 350 -3.80 -5.58 20.78
C ILE A 350 -2.85 -4.44 20.39
N LEU A 351 -3.34 -3.40 19.72
CA LEU A 351 -2.51 -2.27 19.30
C LEU A 351 -1.90 -1.53 20.47
N LEU A 352 -2.67 -1.31 21.55
CA LEU A 352 -2.17 -0.70 22.78
C LEU A 352 -1.03 -1.50 23.42
N GLY A 353 -1.12 -2.83 23.37
CA GLY A 353 -0.10 -3.70 23.93
C GLY A 353 1.19 -3.79 23.14
N ILE A 354 1.13 -3.63 21.81
CA ILE A 354 2.33 -3.64 20.96
C ILE A 354 2.92 -2.25 20.74
N ARG A 355 2.19 -1.17 21.12
CA ARG A 355 2.55 0.23 20.91
C ARG A 355 3.97 0.58 21.31
N GLU A 356 4.41 0.19 22.52
CA GLU A 356 5.73 0.53 23.05
C GLU A 356 6.88 0.06 22.16
N ARG A 357 6.71 -1.06 21.46
CA ARG A 357 7.72 -1.57 20.52
C ARG A 357 7.80 -0.73 19.27
N TYR A 358 6.65 -0.33 18.72
CA TYR A 358 6.60 0.56 17.56
C TYR A 358 7.11 1.96 17.91
N GLU A 359 6.78 2.48 19.09
CA GLU A 359 7.33 3.74 19.61
C GLU A 359 8.87 3.69 19.73
N SER A 360 9.40 2.58 20.24
CA SER A 360 10.85 2.38 20.36
C SER A 360 11.54 2.27 19.02
N HIS A 361 10.93 1.56 18.07
CA HIS A 361 11.47 1.37 16.72
C HIS A 361 11.50 2.68 15.93
N HIS A 362 10.39 3.41 15.92
CA HIS A 362 10.25 4.66 15.14
C HIS A 362 10.76 5.88 15.90
N LYS A 363 11.06 5.76 17.20
CA LYS A 363 11.39 6.89 18.12
C LYS A 363 10.32 7.97 18.08
N ALA A 364 9.05 7.55 18.01
CA ALA A 364 7.88 8.39 17.93
C ALA A 364 6.88 7.95 19.01
N ARG A 365 6.14 8.89 19.57
CA ARG A 365 5.06 8.59 20.52
C ARG A 365 3.75 8.42 19.76
N ILE A 366 2.98 7.38 20.07
CA ILE A 366 1.68 7.10 19.46
C ILE A 366 0.59 7.42 20.49
N THR A 367 -0.33 8.33 20.15
CA THR A 367 -1.42 8.70 21.05
C THR A 367 -2.52 7.64 21.10
N ASP A 368 -3.31 7.62 22.17
CA ASP A 368 -4.45 6.70 22.28
C ASP A 368 -5.49 6.99 21.17
N GLU A 369 -5.67 8.27 20.84
CA GLU A 369 -6.55 8.69 19.74
C GLU A 369 -6.06 8.16 18.37
N ALA A 370 -4.74 8.07 18.17
CA ALA A 370 -4.18 7.49 16.94
C ALA A 370 -4.45 5.98 16.86
N VAL A 371 -4.32 5.25 17.99
CA VAL A 371 -4.65 3.82 18.05
C VAL A 371 -6.12 3.59 17.76
N HIS A 372 -7.01 4.34 18.41
CA HIS A 372 -8.45 4.27 18.18
C HIS A 372 -8.78 4.58 16.70
N ALA A 373 -8.18 5.64 16.15
CA ALA A 373 -8.36 6.01 14.75
C ALA A 373 -7.85 4.91 13.79
N ALA A 374 -6.72 4.26 14.08
CA ALA A 374 -6.18 3.18 13.27
C ALA A 374 -7.16 2.01 13.17
N VAL A 375 -7.78 1.61 14.29
CA VAL A 375 -8.78 0.53 14.31
C VAL A 375 -10.07 0.95 13.61
N GLU A 376 -10.65 2.11 13.96
CA GLU A 376 -11.94 2.56 13.44
C GLU A 376 -11.87 2.85 11.94
N LEU A 377 -10.81 3.56 11.49
CA LEU A 377 -10.66 3.92 10.08
C LEU A 377 -10.30 2.71 9.21
N SER A 378 -9.43 1.80 9.70
CA SER A 378 -9.13 0.58 8.97
C SER A 378 -10.35 -0.33 8.82
N TRP A 379 -11.15 -0.47 9.90
CA TRP A 379 -12.36 -1.28 9.86
C TRP A 379 -13.40 -0.71 8.89
N ARG A 380 -13.51 0.63 8.85
CA ARG A 380 -14.52 1.32 8.02
C ARG A 380 -14.11 1.44 6.55
N TYR A 381 -12.80 1.68 6.29
CA TYR A 381 -12.34 2.09 4.97
C TYR A 381 -11.48 1.04 4.24
N ILE A 382 -10.93 0.04 4.95
CA ILE A 382 -10.11 -1.01 4.39
C ILE A 382 -10.85 -2.34 4.53
N SER A 383 -11.57 -2.74 3.46
CA SER A 383 -12.43 -3.93 3.46
C SER A 383 -11.76 -5.18 2.89
N ASP A 384 -10.60 -5.04 2.23
CA ASP A 384 -9.87 -6.13 1.59
C ASP A 384 -8.86 -6.83 2.51
N ARG A 385 -8.68 -6.33 3.74
CA ARG A 385 -7.80 -6.85 4.78
C ARG A 385 -8.54 -7.00 6.10
N PHE A 386 -7.96 -7.77 7.02
CA PHE A 386 -8.56 -8.10 8.31
C PHE A 386 -7.82 -7.45 9.48
N LEU A 387 -8.56 -7.21 10.58
CA LEU A 387 -7.96 -6.83 11.85
C LEU A 387 -7.20 -8.03 12.48
N PRO A 388 -6.13 -7.82 13.26
CA PRO A 388 -5.55 -6.52 13.60
C PRO A 388 -4.54 -5.98 12.59
N ASP A 389 -4.11 -6.78 11.61
CA ASP A 389 -3.00 -6.52 10.68
C ASP A 389 -3.14 -5.17 9.96
N LYS A 390 -4.32 -4.89 9.37
CA LYS A 390 -4.58 -3.62 8.69
C LYS A 390 -4.45 -2.37 9.60
N ALA A 391 -4.78 -2.50 10.88
CA ALA A 391 -4.65 -1.39 11.83
C ALA A 391 -3.20 -1.23 12.30
N ILE A 392 -2.47 -2.34 12.45
CA ILE A 392 -1.03 -2.34 12.75
C ILE A 392 -0.26 -1.69 11.61
N ASP A 393 -0.53 -2.08 10.36
CA ASP A 393 0.10 -1.49 9.17
C ASP A 393 -0.13 0.04 9.09
N LEU A 394 -1.35 0.51 9.39
CA LEU A 394 -1.63 1.95 9.44
C LEU A 394 -0.82 2.68 10.49
N MET A 395 -0.71 2.09 11.68
CA MET A 395 0.04 2.66 12.79
C MET A 395 1.55 2.70 12.46
N ASP A 396 2.08 1.64 11.87
CA ASP A 396 3.47 1.52 11.45
C ASP A 396 3.83 2.55 10.36
N GLU A 397 3.00 2.63 9.31
CA GLU A 397 3.24 3.59 8.22
C GLU A 397 3.09 5.05 8.70
N ALA A 398 2.12 5.35 9.57
CA ALA A 398 1.95 6.69 10.13
C ALA A 398 3.17 7.09 10.98
N ALA A 399 3.67 6.19 11.83
CA ALA A 399 4.86 6.42 12.64
C ALA A 399 6.11 6.63 11.75
N SER A 400 6.27 5.82 10.72
CA SER A 400 7.34 5.98 9.73
C SER A 400 7.25 7.34 9.01
N ARG A 401 6.05 7.75 8.59
CA ARG A 401 5.81 9.01 7.88
C ARG A 401 6.09 10.23 8.75
N VAL A 402 5.65 10.22 10.01
CA VAL A 402 5.93 11.28 10.99
C VAL A 402 7.44 11.39 11.22
N ARG A 403 8.14 10.26 11.40
CA ARG A 403 9.60 10.23 11.51
C ARG A 403 10.29 10.85 10.30
N LEU A 404 9.91 10.47 9.08
CA LEU A 404 10.47 11.02 7.84
C LEU A 404 10.21 12.53 7.69
N ARG A 405 9.05 13.02 8.13
CA ARG A 405 8.71 14.46 8.12
C ARG A 405 9.68 15.27 8.99
N VAL A 406 10.06 14.73 10.14
CA VAL A 406 11.02 15.36 11.06
C VAL A 406 12.46 15.27 10.53
N TYR A 407 12.82 14.22 9.78
CA TYR A 407 14.17 14.08 9.18
C TYR A 407 14.35 14.89 7.90
N ASN A 408 13.28 15.24 7.20
CA ASN A 408 13.37 16.04 5.99
C ASN A 408 13.66 17.51 6.35
N ALA A 409 14.80 18.03 5.86
CA ALA A 409 15.12 19.44 6.01
C ALA A 409 14.00 20.33 5.42
N PRO A 410 13.66 21.46 6.05
CA PRO A 410 12.62 22.36 5.56
C PRO A 410 12.81 22.71 4.09
N PRO A 411 11.73 22.82 3.29
CA PRO A 411 11.82 23.10 1.86
C PRO A 411 12.59 24.40 1.54
N ASP A 412 12.60 25.34 2.48
CA ASP A 412 13.36 26.58 2.35
C ASP A 412 14.88 26.36 2.40
N MET A 413 15.37 25.35 3.13
CA MET A 413 16.79 24.98 3.12
C MET A 413 17.28 24.53 1.73
N LYS A 414 16.43 23.84 0.94
CA LYS A 414 16.78 23.46 -0.46
C LYS A 414 16.90 24.69 -1.36
N LYS A 415 16.00 25.65 -1.20
CA LYS A 415 16.02 26.92 -1.97
C LYS A 415 17.26 27.76 -1.62
N LEU A 416 17.56 27.86 -0.32
CA LEU A 416 18.72 28.61 0.17
C LEU A 416 20.05 27.96 -0.26
N ARG A 417 20.14 26.61 -0.28
CA ARG A 417 21.32 25.90 -0.81
C ARG A 417 21.52 26.16 -2.32
N ALA A 418 20.45 26.11 -3.11
CA ALA A 418 20.53 26.43 -4.53
C ALA A 418 20.98 27.88 -4.76
N LYS A 419 20.48 28.83 -3.94
CA LYS A 419 20.89 30.23 -4.00
C LYS A 419 22.36 30.42 -3.59
N LEU A 420 22.82 29.70 -2.57
CA LEU A 420 24.23 29.71 -2.15
C LEU A 420 25.14 29.20 -3.27
N GLU A 421 24.76 28.14 -3.96
CA GLU A 421 25.53 27.58 -5.07
C GLU A 421 25.65 28.56 -6.25
N THR A 422 24.60 29.35 -6.53
CA THR A 422 24.60 30.40 -7.55
C THR A 422 25.53 31.56 -7.14
N LEU A 423 25.49 32.01 -5.88
CA LEU A 423 26.37 33.05 -5.36
C LEU A 423 27.84 32.63 -5.37
N LEU A 424 28.15 31.38 -5.04
CA LEU A 424 29.53 30.85 -5.12
C LEU A 424 30.08 30.89 -6.54
N LYS A 425 29.28 30.51 -7.55
CA LYS A 425 29.63 30.59 -8.96
C LYS A 425 29.88 32.04 -9.41
N GLN A 426 28.99 32.97 -9.01
CA GLN A 426 29.18 34.41 -9.31
C GLN A 426 30.42 34.99 -8.67
N LYS A 427 30.74 34.57 -7.44
CA LYS A 427 31.99 34.96 -6.76
C LYS A 427 33.24 34.48 -7.50
N GLU A 428 33.25 33.20 -7.92
CA GLU A 428 34.37 32.65 -8.72
C GLU A 428 34.54 33.37 -10.06
N GLU A 429 33.41 33.70 -10.74
CA GLU A 429 33.45 34.47 -11.98
C GLU A 429 33.96 35.90 -11.78
N ALA A 430 33.54 36.60 -10.72
CA ALA A 430 34.00 37.95 -10.38
C ALA A 430 35.49 37.94 -10.04
N VAL A 431 35.97 36.97 -9.27
CA VAL A 431 37.40 36.81 -8.96
C VAL A 431 38.23 36.53 -10.22
N SER A 432 37.72 35.68 -11.13
CA SER A 432 38.40 35.37 -12.38
C SER A 432 38.54 36.59 -13.33
N ARG A 433 37.57 37.54 -13.22
CA ARG A 433 37.61 38.82 -13.99
C ARG A 433 38.35 39.92 -13.27
N GLN A 434 38.95 39.66 -12.09
CA GLN A 434 39.65 40.64 -11.22
C GLN A 434 38.77 41.81 -10.76
N ASP A 435 37.41 41.60 -10.72
CA ASP A 435 36.45 42.55 -10.22
C ASP A 435 36.24 42.30 -8.72
N TYR A 436 37.14 42.91 -7.93
CA TYR A 436 37.14 42.71 -6.46
C TYR A 436 36.01 43.43 -5.73
N GLU A 437 35.39 44.43 -6.38
CA GLU A 437 34.28 45.18 -5.79
C GLU A 437 32.99 44.34 -5.81
N THR A 438 32.67 43.75 -6.94
CA THR A 438 31.56 42.77 -7.05
C THR A 438 31.83 41.50 -6.28
N ALA A 439 33.05 40.99 -6.22
CA ALA A 439 33.42 39.84 -5.42
C ALA A 439 33.22 40.08 -3.89
N ALA A 440 33.48 41.31 -3.42
CA ALA A 440 33.23 41.70 -2.03
C ALA A 440 31.72 41.76 -1.72
N ALA A 441 30.91 42.36 -2.59
CA ALA A 441 29.46 42.43 -2.42
C ALA A 441 28.82 41.02 -2.39
N VAL A 442 29.20 40.14 -3.31
CA VAL A 442 28.70 38.74 -3.34
C VAL A 442 29.15 37.96 -2.11
N ARG A 443 30.33 38.25 -1.55
CA ARG A 443 30.80 37.66 -0.30
C ARG A 443 29.95 38.07 0.90
N ASP A 444 29.54 39.33 0.94
CA ASP A 444 28.71 39.84 2.03
C ASP A 444 27.30 39.21 1.96
N GLU A 445 26.71 39.05 0.76
CA GLU A 445 25.47 38.30 0.55
C GLU A 445 25.63 36.80 0.91
N GLU A 446 26.78 36.19 0.60
CA GLU A 446 27.08 34.82 0.99
C GLU A 446 27.10 34.66 2.51
N MET A 447 27.71 35.61 3.24
CA MET A 447 27.76 35.57 4.70
C MET A 447 26.37 35.74 5.33
N GLU A 448 25.55 36.65 4.82
CA GLU A 448 24.16 36.81 5.30
C GLU A 448 23.34 35.57 5.04
N LEU A 449 23.47 34.95 3.87
CA LEU A 449 22.74 33.73 3.51
C LEU A 449 23.15 32.54 4.38
N ARG A 450 24.45 32.41 4.67
CA ARG A 450 24.97 31.37 5.59
C ARG A 450 24.48 31.57 7.01
N ALA A 451 24.47 32.82 7.52
CA ALA A 451 23.93 33.14 8.84
C ALA A 451 22.43 32.81 8.94
N SER A 452 21.66 33.12 7.90
CA SER A 452 20.22 32.77 7.83
C SER A 452 20.01 31.26 7.78
N MET A 453 20.83 30.52 7.02
CA MET A 453 20.78 29.05 6.98
C MET A 453 21.13 28.42 8.33
N GLU A 454 22.10 28.97 9.03
CA GLU A 454 22.51 28.47 10.35
C GLU A 454 21.45 28.73 11.42
N SER A 455 20.77 29.89 11.36
CA SER A 455 19.62 30.21 12.21
C SER A 455 18.43 29.25 11.96
N ILE A 456 18.05 29.05 10.70
CA ILE A 456 16.98 28.13 10.34
C ILE A 456 17.34 26.69 10.74
N LYS A 457 18.61 26.30 10.61
CA LYS A 457 19.09 24.98 11.04
C LYS A 457 19.03 24.82 12.57
N ALA A 458 19.43 25.85 13.31
CA ALA A 458 19.39 25.84 14.78
C ALA A 458 17.94 25.82 15.31
N ASP A 459 17.03 26.56 14.68
CA ASP A 459 15.61 26.55 15.02
C ASP A 459 14.98 25.19 14.69
N TRP A 460 15.31 24.60 13.55
CA TRP A 460 14.88 23.26 13.18
C TRP A 460 15.45 22.15 14.10
N GLU A 461 16.71 22.27 14.53
CA GLU A 461 17.31 21.35 15.51
C GLU A 461 16.65 21.48 16.89
N LYS A 462 16.29 22.68 17.32
CA LYS A 462 15.52 22.91 18.55
C LYS A 462 14.10 22.35 18.44
N GLU A 463 13.40 22.63 17.35
CA GLU A 463 12.08 22.04 17.11
C GLU A 463 12.13 20.51 17.04
N ARG A 464 13.23 19.94 16.57
CA ARG A 464 13.46 18.49 16.53
C ARG A 464 13.75 17.89 17.90
N GLU A 465 14.39 18.64 18.81
CA GLU A 465 14.62 18.22 20.21
C GLU A 465 13.36 18.38 21.08
N ASP A 466 12.60 19.46 20.88
CA ASP A 466 11.36 19.74 21.61
C ASP A 466 10.13 18.99 21.09
N ASN A 467 10.02 18.77 19.77
CA ASN A 467 8.95 17.97 19.17
C ASN A 467 9.32 16.49 19.23
N ARG A 468 8.92 15.81 20.30
CA ARG A 468 8.77 14.36 20.29
C ARG A 468 7.87 14.02 19.13
N CYS A 469 8.38 13.29 18.14
CA CYS A 469 7.57 12.79 17.02
C CYS A 469 6.31 12.14 17.60
N THR A 470 5.16 12.80 17.48
CA THR A 470 3.90 12.30 18.02
C THR A 470 2.98 11.97 16.86
N VAL A 471 2.54 10.73 16.81
CA VAL A 471 1.55 10.25 15.82
C VAL A 471 0.17 10.56 16.35
N THR A 472 -0.60 11.27 15.57
CA THR A 472 -1.97 11.69 15.89
C THR A 472 -3.00 10.97 15.03
N ALA A 473 -4.28 11.12 15.36
CA ALA A 473 -5.37 10.59 14.53
C ALA A 473 -5.38 11.18 13.11
N GLU A 474 -4.88 12.40 12.92
CA GLU A 474 -4.76 13.04 11.61
C GLU A 474 -3.70 12.35 10.74
N ASP A 475 -2.56 11.95 11.32
CA ASP A 475 -1.52 11.22 10.60
C ASP A 475 -2.03 9.86 10.12
N ILE A 476 -2.83 9.16 10.94
CA ILE A 476 -3.51 7.92 10.54
C ILE A 476 -4.49 8.19 9.38
N ALA A 477 -5.28 9.25 9.48
CA ALA A 477 -6.23 9.63 8.43
C ALA A 477 -5.54 9.97 7.11
N GLU A 478 -4.34 10.60 7.14
CA GLU A 478 -3.53 10.85 5.94
C GLU A 478 -3.04 9.55 5.29
N VAL A 479 -2.67 8.53 6.08
CA VAL A 479 -2.27 7.22 5.54
C VAL A 479 -3.47 6.52 4.89
N VAL A 480 -4.63 6.52 5.56
CA VAL A 480 -5.86 5.97 4.99
C VAL A 480 -6.23 6.67 3.69
N ASN A 481 -6.09 8.00 3.63
CA ASN A 481 -6.28 8.76 2.39
C ASN A 481 -5.31 8.32 1.28
N ALA A 482 -4.04 8.11 1.60
CA ALA A 482 -3.05 7.66 0.62
C ALA A 482 -3.36 6.25 0.08
N TRP A 483 -3.88 5.34 0.91
CA TRP A 483 -4.21 3.97 0.50
C TRP A 483 -5.53 3.86 -0.26
N THR A 484 -6.53 4.60 0.20
CA THR A 484 -7.91 4.47 -0.31
C THR A 484 -8.30 5.55 -1.30
N GLY A 485 -7.55 6.66 -1.35
CA GLY A 485 -7.89 7.86 -2.10
C GLY A 485 -9.02 8.69 -1.48
N ILE A 486 -9.44 8.37 -0.25
CA ILE A 486 -10.54 9.04 0.44
C ILE A 486 -9.95 10.15 1.33
N PRO A 487 -10.33 11.40 1.18
CA PRO A 487 -9.82 12.51 2.00
C PRO A 487 -10.40 12.44 3.43
N VAL A 488 -9.92 11.48 4.22
CA VAL A 488 -10.40 11.21 5.59
C VAL A 488 -10.06 12.36 6.55
N SER A 489 -8.95 13.06 6.34
CA SER A 489 -8.51 14.19 7.17
C SER A 489 -9.40 15.44 7.04
N GLU A 490 -10.11 15.62 5.92
CA GLU A 490 -11.07 16.72 5.73
C GLU A 490 -12.48 16.41 6.28
N LEU A 491 -12.71 15.19 6.80
CA LEU A 491 -14.05 14.66 7.09
C LEU A 491 -14.69 15.18 8.40
N SER A 492 -13.96 15.86 9.29
CA SER A 492 -14.52 16.16 10.62
C SER A 492 -15.30 17.48 10.72
N GLN A 493 -14.95 18.55 9.98
CA GLN A 493 -15.70 19.81 9.98
C GLN A 493 -16.10 20.26 8.58
N SER A 494 -15.24 20.10 7.57
CA SER A 494 -15.55 20.53 6.21
C SER A 494 -16.56 19.64 5.49
N GLU A 495 -16.73 18.38 5.89
CA GLU A 495 -17.71 17.48 5.26
C GLU A 495 -19.13 17.81 5.65
N THR A 496 -19.36 18.19 6.89
CA THR A 496 -20.68 18.65 7.33
C THR A 496 -21.10 19.88 6.53
N ASP A 497 -20.18 20.81 6.32
CA ASP A 497 -20.44 22.01 5.50
C ASP A 497 -20.64 21.65 4.02
N LYS A 498 -19.83 20.74 3.48
CA LYS A 498 -19.98 20.24 2.09
C LYS A 498 -21.33 19.56 1.87
N LEU A 499 -21.81 18.79 2.85
CA LEU A 499 -23.10 18.10 2.80
C LEU A 499 -24.28 19.07 3.00
N LEU A 500 -24.13 20.12 3.82
CA LEU A 500 -25.13 21.17 3.98
C LEU A 500 -25.30 21.96 2.68
N HIS A 501 -24.21 22.23 1.96
CA HIS A 501 -24.20 22.95 0.69
C HIS A 501 -24.25 22.04 -0.56
N LEU A 502 -24.56 20.74 -0.39
CA LEU A 502 -24.58 19.76 -1.48
C LEU A 502 -25.55 20.17 -2.61
N GLU A 503 -26.74 20.67 -2.26
CA GLU A 503 -27.73 21.16 -3.23
C GLU A 503 -27.17 22.31 -4.10
N GLN A 504 -26.52 23.28 -3.48
CA GLN A 504 -25.92 24.41 -4.20
C GLN A 504 -24.82 23.95 -5.17
N ARG A 505 -23.96 23.07 -4.74
CA ARG A 505 -22.89 22.48 -5.59
C ARG A 505 -23.45 21.66 -6.75
N LEU A 506 -24.54 20.93 -6.54
CA LEU A 506 -25.18 20.19 -7.62
C LEU A 506 -25.84 21.16 -8.61
N HIS A 507 -26.45 22.26 -8.14
CA HIS A 507 -27.05 23.29 -9.00
C HIS A 507 -26.02 24.09 -9.81
N GLU A 508 -24.75 24.13 -9.45
CA GLU A 508 -23.69 24.72 -10.29
C GLU A 508 -23.54 23.97 -11.63
N ARG A 509 -23.89 22.67 -11.67
CA ARG A 509 -23.75 21.81 -12.86
C ARG A 509 -25.10 21.39 -13.44
N ILE A 510 -26.14 21.26 -12.61
CA ILE A 510 -27.47 20.79 -13.00
C ILE A 510 -28.42 21.97 -12.99
N ILE A 511 -28.90 22.32 -14.17
CA ILE A 511 -29.87 23.38 -14.36
C ILE A 511 -31.28 22.82 -14.30
N GLY A 512 -32.13 23.41 -13.49
CA GLY A 512 -33.45 22.87 -13.19
C GLY A 512 -33.37 21.62 -12.35
N GLN A 513 -34.41 20.80 -12.40
CA GLN A 513 -34.46 19.49 -11.67
C GLN A 513 -34.37 19.66 -10.14
N ASP A 514 -34.93 20.74 -9.60
CA ASP A 514 -34.81 21.11 -8.18
C ASP A 514 -35.34 20.02 -7.24
N GLU A 515 -36.46 19.38 -7.61
CA GLU A 515 -37.00 18.24 -6.84
C GLU A 515 -36.02 17.06 -6.81
N ALA A 516 -35.36 16.76 -7.94
CA ALA A 516 -34.44 15.65 -8.05
C ALA A 516 -33.17 15.90 -7.22
N VAL A 517 -32.61 17.10 -7.33
CA VAL A 517 -31.41 17.51 -6.57
C VAL A 517 -31.69 17.52 -5.07
N SER A 518 -32.84 18.07 -4.65
CA SER A 518 -33.25 18.11 -3.25
C SER A 518 -33.50 16.71 -2.67
N ALA A 519 -34.17 15.82 -3.41
CA ALA A 519 -34.44 14.44 -3.01
C ALA A 519 -33.14 13.65 -2.77
N VAL A 520 -32.24 13.69 -3.74
CA VAL A 520 -30.92 13.02 -3.64
C VAL A 520 -30.12 13.58 -2.47
N SER A 521 -30.06 14.90 -2.32
CA SER A 521 -29.30 15.55 -1.25
C SER A 521 -29.84 15.22 0.14
N ARG A 522 -31.15 15.16 0.31
CA ARG A 522 -31.80 14.73 1.57
C ARG A 522 -31.48 13.28 1.92
N ALA A 523 -31.54 12.36 0.95
CA ALA A 523 -31.26 10.96 1.17
C ALA A 523 -29.79 10.75 1.56
N ILE A 524 -28.84 11.42 0.91
CA ILE A 524 -27.43 11.38 1.22
C ILE A 524 -27.14 11.95 2.63
N ARG A 525 -27.71 13.12 2.97
CA ARG A 525 -27.57 13.70 4.31
C ARG A 525 -28.09 12.76 5.39
N ARG A 526 -29.25 12.13 5.19
CA ARG A 526 -29.83 11.14 6.12
C ARG A 526 -28.91 9.94 6.34
N ALA A 527 -28.30 9.43 5.28
CA ALA A 527 -27.38 8.28 5.37
C ALA A 527 -26.09 8.67 6.11
N ARG A 528 -25.51 9.83 5.79
CA ARG A 528 -24.26 10.31 6.42
C ARG A 528 -24.47 10.74 7.89
N ALA A 529 -25.67 11.17 8.26
CA ALA A 529 -26.01 11.44 9.65
C ALA A 529 -26.20 10.17 10.52
N GLY A 530 -25.97 8.97 9.97
CA GLY A 530 -26.09 7.73 10.71
C GLY A 530 -27.53 7.26 10.97
N LEU A 531 -28.52 7.89 10.31
CA LEU A 531 -29.95 7.57 10.50
C LEU A 531 -30.44 6.44 9.58
N LYS A 532 -29.54 5.83 8.79
CA LYS A 532 -29.83 4.73 7.88
C LYS A 532 -29.19 3.45 8.42
N ASP A 533 -29.77 2.29 8.03
CA ASP A 533 -29.22 0.98 8.33
C ASP A 533 -27.77 0.87 7.78
N PRO A 534 -26.77 0.61 8.63
CA PRO A 534 -25.37 0.53 8.22
C PRO A 534 -25.05 -0.65 7.30
N SER A 535 -25.96 -1.64 7.19
CA SER A 535 -25.79 -2.79 6.28
C SER A 535 -26.09 -2.44 4.82
N ARG A 536 -26.73 -1.29 4.53
CA ARG A 536 -27.18 -0.90 3.20
C ARG A 536 -26.24 0.11 2.53
N PRO A 537 -26.24 0.23 1.19
CA PRO A 537 -25.53 1.29 0.46
C PRO A 537 -25.88 2.70 0.97
N ILE A 538 -24.98 3.69 0.79
CA ILE A 538 -25.22 5.10 1.19
C ILE A 538 -26.56 5.61 0.63
N GLY A 539 -26.83 5.34 -0.65
CA GLY A 539 -28.09 5.71 -1.30
C GLY A 539 -28.38 4.81 -2.49
N SER A 540 -29.66 4.55 -2.72
CA SER A 540 -30.14 3.81 -3.87
C SER A 540 -31.30 4.57 -4.53
N PHE A 541 -31.13 4.90 -5.81
CA PHE A 541 -32.03 5.78 -6.53
C PHE A 541 -32.45 5.20 -7.89
N ILE A 542 -33.71 5.39 -8.25
CA ILE A 542 -34.18 5.22 -9.63
C ILE A 542 -34.46 6.61 -10.22
N PHE A 543 -33.70 7.01 -11.24
CA PHE A 543 -33.89 8.25 -11.98
C PHE A 543 -34.81 7.99 -13.18
N LEU A 544 -36.04 8.47 -13.09
CA LEU A 544 -37.07 8.23 -14.07
C LEU A 544 -37.37 9.52 -14.85
N GLY A 545 -37.38 9.45 -16.17
CA GLY A 545 -37.70 10.61 -17.02
C GLY A 545 -37.24 10.47 -18.47
N PRO A 546 -37.56 11.45 -19.33
CA PRO A 546 -37.20 11.47 -20.74
C PRO A 546 -35.67 11.41 -20.94
N THR A 547 -35.26 11.13 -22.18
CA THR A 547 -33.85 11.16 -22.57
C THR A 547 -33.35 12.62 -22.60
N GLY A 548 -32.09 12.86 -22.23
CA GLY A 548 -31.44 14.18 -22.34
C GLY A 548 -31.84 15.21 -21.30
N VAL A 549 -32.51 14.84 -20.18
CA VAL A 549 -32.91 15.76 -19.09
C VAL A 549 -31.87 15.91 -17.96
N GLY A 550 -30.72 15.22 -18.06
CA GLY A 550 -29.62 15.36 -17.10
C GLY A 550 -29.46 14.22 -16.09
N LYS A 551 -30.14 13.05 -16.24
CA LYS A 551 -30.02 11.90 -15.32
C LYS A 551 -28.59 11.44 -15.10
N THR A 552 -27.86 11.17 -16.17
CA THR A 552 -26.44 10.75 -16.13
C THR A 552 -25.52 11.88 -15.64
N GLU A 553 -25.85 13.14 -15.93
CA GLU A 553 -25.06 14.28 -15.47
C GLU A 553 -25.20 14.52 -13.98
N LEU A 554 -26.39 14.31 -13.39
CA LEU A 554 -26.58 14.34 -11.94
C LEU A 554 -25.78 13.24 -11.24
N ALA A 555 -25.70 12.05 -11.80
CA ALA A 555 -24.87 10.97 -11.25
C ALA A 555 -23.36 11.37 -11.26
N ARG A 556 -22.90 12.00 -12.34
CA ARG A 556 -21.52 12.50 -12.47
C ARG A 556 -21.24 13.65 -11.50
N ALA A 557 -22.14 14.63 -11.42
CA ALA A 557 -22.04 15.73 -10.48
C ALA A 557 -22.01 15.25 -9.03
N LEU A 558 -22.81 14.22 -8.71
CA LEU A 558 -22.84 13.62 -7.38
C LEU A 558 -21.52 12.90 -7.05
N SER A 559 -20.92 12.17 -8.01
CA SER A 559 -19.60 11.56 -7.83
C SER A 559 -18.53 12.61 -7.52
N SER A 560 -18.49 13.68 -8.29
CA SER A 560 -17.56 14.79 -8.05
C SER A 560 -17.80 15.49 -6.70
N ALA A 561 -19.06 15.67 -6.30
CA ALA A 561 -19.40 16.36 -5.06
C ALA A 561 -19.12 15.52 -3.80
N LEU A 562 -19.36 14.19 -3.86
CA LEU A 562 -19.20 13.30 -2.72
C LEU A 562 -17.77 12.76 -2.56
N PHE A 563 -17.11 12.45 -3.67
CA PHE A 563 -15.81 11.76 -3.69
C PHE A 563 -14.68 12.60 -4.26
N SER A 564 -14.95 13.88 -4.58
CA SER A 564 -13.98 14.83 -5.16
C SER A 564 -13.30 14.32 -6.45
N ASP A 565 -13.84 13.26 -7.06
CA ASP A 565 -13.32 12.62 -8.27
C ASP A 565 -14.46 12.15 -9.19
N GLU A 566 -14.49 12.66 -10.43
CA GLU A 566 -15.44 12.19 -11.45
C GLU A 566 -15.17 10.76 -11.88
N SER A 567 -13.91 10.29 -11.77
CA SER A 567 -13.52 8.92 -12.10
C SER A 567 -14.00 7.90 -11.05
N ALA A 568 -14.52 8.36 -9.91
CA ALA A 568 -15.18 7.51 -8.92
C ALA A 568 -16.59 7.06 -9.34
N MET A 569 -16.98 7.29 -10.61
CA MET A 569 -18.24 6.78 -11.15
C MET A 569 -18.00 5.52 -12.00
N ILE A 570 -18.66 4.42 -11.62
CA ILE A 570 -18.70 3.17 -12.38
C ILE A 570 -19.99 3.16 -13.21
N ARG A 571 -19.90 3.29 -14.52
CA ARG A 571 -21.05 3.20 -15.42
C ARG A 571 -21.15 1.82 -16.05
N LEU A 572 -22.35 1.26 -16.03
CA LEU A 572 -22.74 -0.01 -16.65
C LEU A 572 -24.00 0.22 -17.49
N ASP A 573 -23.88 -0.04 -18.80
CA ASP A 573 -25.01 0.06 -19.73
C ASP A 573 -25.75 -1.26 -19.76
N MET A 574 -27.00 -1.27 -19.30
CA MET A 574 -27.79 -2.49 -19.19
C MET A 574 -28.22 -3.09 -20.53
N SER A 575 -28.02 -2.36 -21.64
CA SER A 575 -28.21 -2.91 -22.97
C SER A 575 -27.21 -4.05 -23.28
N GLU A 576 -26.04 -4.08 -22.60
CA GLU A 576 -25.06 -5.14 -22.73
C GLU A 576 -25.41 -6.39 -21.90
N TYR A 577 -26.40 -6.30 -21.01
CA TYR A 577 -26.79 -7.33 -20.04
C TYR A 577 -28.24 -7.81 -20.23
N MET A 578 -28.68 -7.86 -21.48
CA MET A 578 -30.04 -8.31 -21.85
C MET A 578 -30.19 -9.83 -21.80
N GLU A 579 -29.10 -10.57 -21.90
CA GLU A 579 -29.10 -12.03 -21.97
C GLU A 579 -28.54 -12.64 -20.66
N SER A 580 -29.08 -13.79 -20.26
CA SER A 580 -28.73 -14.47 -19.01
C SER A 580 -27.21 -14.75 -18.89
N HIS A 581 -26.56 -15.14 -19.99
CA HIS A 581 -25.12 -15.39 -19.97
C HIS A 581 -24.28 -14.11 -19.76
N SER A 582 -24.80 -12.94 -20.11
CA SER A 582 -24.11 -11.67 -19.88
C SER A 582 -24.07 -11.27 -18.40
N VAL A 583 -25.00 -11.78 -17.61
CA VAL A 583 -25.06 -11.49 -16.16
C VAL A 583 -23.84 -12.03 -15.42
N SER A 584 -23.27 -13.16 -15.87
CA SER A 584 -22.04 -13.72 -15.31
C SER A 584 -20.83 -12.77 -15.48
N LYS A 585 -20.85 -11.85 -16.43
CA LYS A 585 -19.78 -10.83 -16.57
C LYS A 585 -19.79 -9.84 -15.40
N LEU A 586 -20.92 -9.63 -14.72
CA LEU A 586 -21.00 -8.71 -13.57
C LEU A 586 -20.33 -9.30 -12.33
N ILE A 587 -20.54 -10.59 -12.06
CA ILE A 587 -20.09 -11.29 -10.84
C ILE A 587 -18.94 -12.26 -11.07
N GLY A 588 -18.58 -12.53 -12.34
CA GLY A 588 -17.57 -13.52 -12.75
C GLY A 588 -18.20 -14.83 -13.22
N SER A 589 -17.45 -15.60 -14.02
CA SER A 589 -17.90 -16.90 -14.55
C SER A 589 -17.79 -17.99 -13.49
N PRO A 590 -18.81 -18.86 -13.34
CA PRO A 590 -18.73 -19.99 -12.42
C PRO A 590 -17.67 -21.01 -12.82
N PRO A 591 -17.19 -21.88 -11.89
CA PRO A 591 -16.22 -22.92 -12.18
C PRO A 591 -16.60 -23.78 -13.37
N GLY A 592 -15.67 -23.98 -14.31
CA GLY A 592 -15.88 -24.82 -15.51
C GLY A 592 -16.31 -24.07 -16.77
N TYR A 593 -16.54 -22.75 -16.70
CA TYR A 593 -16.83 -21.94 -17.89
C TYR A 593 -15.60 -21.12 -18.34
N VAL A 594 -15.56 -20.76 -19.62
CA VAL A 594 -14.50 -19.90 -20.19
C VAL A 594 -14.50 -18.54 -19.45
N GLY A 595 -13.32 -18.09 -18.98
CA GLY A 595 -13.21 -16.88 -18.16
C GLY A 595 -13.29 -17.12 -16.63
N TYR A 596 -13.27 -18.38 -16.18
CA TYR A 596 -13.11 -18.70 -14.77
C TYR A 596 -11.74 -18.18 -14.28
N GLY A 597 -11.77 -17.36 -13.22
CA GLY A 597 -10.56 -16.68 -12.70
C GLY A 597 -10.47 -15.21 -13.11
N GLU A 598 -11.19 -14.74 -14.12
CA GLU A 598 -11.40 -13.33 -14.38
C GLU A 598 -12.53 -12.84 -13.45
N GLY A 599 -12.21 -11.89 -12.58
CA GLY A 599 -13.21 -11.28 -11.67
C GLY A 599 -14.32 -10.59 -12.44
N GLY A 600 -15.53 -10.51 -11.85
CA GLY A 600 -16.67 -9.84 -12.46
C GLY A 600 -16.43 -8.35 -12.67
N GLN A 601 -16.94 -7.78 -13.74
CA GLN A 601 -16.74 -6.37 -14.09
C GLN A 601 -17.25 -5.40 -13.01
N LEU A 602 -18.36 -5.72 -12.36
CA LEU A 602 -18.90 -4.93 -11.25
C LEU A 602 -18.10 -5.19 -9.97
N THR A 603 -17.92 -6.45 -9.59
CA THR A 603 -17.29 -6.84 -8.34
C THR A 603 -15.83 -6.39 -8.26
N GLU A 604 -15.06 -6.54 -9.34
CA GLU A 604 -13.65 -6.08 -9.38
C GLU A 604 -13.53 -4.55 -9.34
N ARG A 605 -14.41 -3.82 -10.05
CA ARG A 605 -14.36 -2.35 -10.04
C ARG A 605 -14.71 -1.79 -8.67
N VAL A 606 -15.73 -2.35 -7.99
CA VAL A 606 -16.13 -1.93 -6.65
C VAL A 606 -15.07 -2.31 -5.63
N ARG A 607 -14.45 -3.48 -5.74
CA ARG A 607 -13.36 -3.89 -4.87
C ARG A 607 -12.15 -2.93 -4.95
N ARG A 608 -11.83 -2.46 -6.17
CA ARG A 608 -10.75 -1.49 -6.38
C ARG A 608 -11.11 -0.06 -5.96
N LYS A 609 -12.39 0.31 -6.09
CA LYS A 609 -12.92 1.62 -5.70
C LYS A 609 -14.19 1.43 -4.87
N PRO A 610 -14.07 1.12 -3.57
CA PRO A 610 -15.22 0.86 -2.69
C PRO A 610 -16.07 2.11 -2.43
N TYR A 611 -15.52 3.30 -2.67
CA TYR A 611 -16.21 4.59 -2.58
C TYR A 611 -16.49 5.10 -3.97
N CYS A 612 -17.68 4.81 -4.49
CA CYS A 612 -18.02 5.18 -5.85
C CYS A 612 -19.53 5.36 -6.04
N VAL A 613 -19.88 6.06 -7.11
CA VAL A 613 -21.24 6.07 -7.66
C VAL A 613 -21.34 4.97 -8.71
N ILE A 614 -22.27 4.05 -8.55
CA ILE A 614 -22.56 3.00 -9.53
C ILE A 614 -23.80 3.41 -10.31
N LEU A 615 -23.63 3.64 -11.59
CA LEU A 615 -24.70 4.00 -12.51
C LEU A 615 -25.06 2.82 -13.40
N PHE A 616 -26.26 2.26 -13.18
CA PHE A 616 -26.90 1.32 -14.09
C PHE A 616 -27.76 2.10 -15.09
N ASP A 617 -27.26 2.25 -16.31
CA ASP A 617 -27.96 3.02 -17.34
C ASP A 617 -28.96 2.12 -18.09
N GLU A 618 -30.19 2.62 -18.32
CA GLU A 618 -31.28 1.91 -19.00
C GLU A 618 -31.66 0.57 -18.33
N ILE A 619 -31.88 0.61 -17.01
CA ILE A 619 -32.14 -0.58 -16.16
C ILE A 619 -33.31 -1.44 -16.64
N GLU A 620 -34.31 -0.88 -17.33
CA GLU A 620 -35.44 -1.60 -17.92
C GLU A 620 -35.02 -2.61 -19.00
N LYS A 621 -33.84 -2.51 -19.55
CA LYS A 621 -33.30 -3.44 -20.56
C LYS A 621 -32.61 -4.65 -19.95
N ALA A 622 -32.28 -4.60 -18.65
CA ALA A 622 -31.54 -5.65 -17.98
C ALA A 622 -32.31 -6.97 -17.91
N HIS A 623 -31.58 -8.08 -18.01
CA HIS A 623 -32.12 -9.41 -17.76
C HIS A 623 -32.65 -9.53 -16.31
N THR A 624 -33.63 -10.37 -16.07
CA THR A 624 -34.25 -10.56 -14.75
C THR A 624 -33.26 -10.97 -13.64
N ASP A 625 -32.20 -11.69 -13.97
CA ASP A 625 -31.17 -12.11 -13.03
C ASP A 625 -30.34 -10.93 -12.48
N VAL A 626 -30.22 -9.83 -13.24
CA VAL A 626 -29.56 -8.60 -12.75
C VAL A 626 -30.32 -8.05 -11.55
N PHE A 627 -31.65 -8.09 -11.56
CA PHE A 627 -32.46 -7.62 -10.40
C PHE A 627 -32.24 -8.49 -9.17
N ASN A 628 -32.04 -9.80 -9.33
CA ASN A 628 -31.72 -10.68 -8.21
C ASN A 628 -30.38 -10.31 -7.55
N ILE A 629 -29.37 -9.96 -8.35
CA ILE A 629 -28.08 -9.45 -7.86
C ILE A 629 -28.26 -8.12 -7.14
N LEU A 630 -29.01 -7.19 -7.75
CA LEU A 630 -29.27 -5.89 -7.16
C LEU A 630 -30.06 -5.99 -5.85
N LEU A 631 -30.99 -6.93 -5.72
CA LEU A 631 -31.72 -7.17 -4.46
C LEU A 631 -30.76 -7.50 -3.32
N GLN A 632 -29.78 -8.37 -3.56
CA GLN A 632 -28.77 -8.70 -2.57
C GLN A 632 -27.91 -7.47 -2.19
N VAL A 633 -27.50 -6.68 -3.18
CA VAL A 633 -26.72 -5.46 -2.94
C VAL A 633 -27.52 -4.42 -2.16
N LEU A 634 -28.80 -4.21 -2.49
CA LEU A 634 -29.66 -3.21 -1.86
C LEU A 634 -30.08 -3.58 -0.43
N GLU A 635 -30.10 -4.87 -0.10
CA GLU A 635 -30.51 -5.37 1.21
C GLU A 635 -29.34 -5.60 2.15
N ASP A 636 -28.36 -6.39 1.70
CA ASP A 636 -27.23 -6.82 2.51
C ASP A 636 -25.99 -5.92 2.34
N GLY A 637 -25.98 -4.98 1.37
CA GLY A 637 -24.84 -4.12 1.05
C GLY A 637 -23.59 -4.89 0.62
N ARG A 638 -23.75 -6.14 0.20
CA ARG A 638 -22.64 -7.00 -0.23
C ARG A 638 -23.08 -7.93 -1.36
N LEU A 639 -22.10 -8.36 -2.13
CA LEU A 639 -22.29 -9.27 -3.23
C LEU A 639 -21.18 -10.32 -3.25
N THR A 640 -21.53 -11.59 -3.31
CA THR A 640 -20.56 -12.67 -3.43
C THR A 640 -20.23 -12.89 -4.90
N ASP A 641 -18.94 -12.84 -5.24
CA ASP A 641 -18.46 -13.13 -6.58
C ASP A 641 -18.46 -14.64 -6.88
N SER A 642 -18.18 -15.01 -8.13
CA SER A 642 -18.10 -16.42 -8.55
C SER A 642 -16.97 -17.20 -7.88
N GLY A 643 -15.98 -16.52 -7.31
CA GLY A 643 -14.89 -17.09 -6.53
C GLY A 643 -15.21 -17.28 -5.04
N GLY A 644 -16.47 -16.96 -4.61
CA GLY A 644 -16.88 -17.03 -3.21
C GLY A 644 -16.44 -15.84 -2.36
N ARG A 645 -15.87 -14.78 -2.95
CA ARG A 645 -15.42 -13.60 -2.22
C ARG A 645 -16.57 -12.62 -2.05
N SER A 646 -16.73 -12.10 -0.85
CA SER A 646 -17.72 -11.06 -0.56
C SER A 646 -17.18 -9.68 -0.91
N VAL A 647 -17.88 -8.93 -1.74
CA VAL A 647 -17.57 -7.54 -2.12
C VAL A 647 -18.52 -6.60 -1.42
N ASP A 648 -18.00 -5.56 -0.79
CA ASP A 648 -18.75 -4.59 0.02
C ASP A 648 -19.26 -3.42 -0.82
N PHE A 649 -20.57 -3.17 -0.76
CA PHE A 649 -21.27 -2.05 -1.43
C PHE A 649 -21.81 -1.01 -0.46
N ARG A 650 -21.59 -1.13 0.84
CA ARG A 650 -22.14 -0.23 1.87
C ARG A 650 -21.68 1.23 1.69
N ASN A 651 -20.53 1.43 1.11
CA ASN A 651 -19.95 2.73 0.86
C ASN A 651 -20.23 3.27 -0.56
N THR A 652 -21.11 2.63 -1.30
CA THR A 652 -21.47 3.04 -2.67
C THR A 652 -22.79 3.79 -2.71
N VAL A 653 -22.95 4.62 -3.76
CA VAL A 653 -24.24 5.20 -4.14
C VAL A 653 -24.71 4.53 -5.42
N ILE A 654 -25.88 3.90 -5.38
CA ILE A 654 -26.44 3.16 -6.51
C ILE A 654 -27.47 4.02 -7.22
N ILE A 655 -27.28 4.27 -8.51
CA ILE A 655 -28.19 5.03 -9.36
C ILE A 655 -28.58 4.16 -10.55
N MET A 656 -29.88 4.03 -10.77
CA MET A 656 -30.45 3.31 -11.88
C MET A 656 -31.24 4.30 -12.75
N THR A 657 -30.91 4.45 -14.02
CA THR A 657 -31.70 5.32 -14.92
C THR A 657 -32.74 4.53 -15.69
N SER A 658 -33.89 5.08 -15.88
CA SER A 658 -34.95 4.48 -16.71
C SER A 658 -35.69 5.54 -17.54
N ASN A 659 -36.10 5.12 -18.73
CA ASN A 659 -36.95 5.87 -19.64
C ASN A 659 -38.38 5.30 -19.69
N ALA A 660 -38.72 4.37 -18.82
CA ALA A 660 -40.03 3.72 -18.79
C ALA A 660 -41.16 4.75 -18.65
N GLY A 661 -42.15 4.66 -19.49
CA GLY A 661 -43.30 5.54 -19.52
C GLY A 661 -43.09 6.93 -20.11
N ALA A 662 -41.83 7.33 -20.42
CA ALA A 662 -41.58 8.66 -20.95
C ALA A 662 -42.21 8.88 -22.34
N GLN A 663 -42.18 7.88 -23.23
CA GLN A 663 -42.81 7.94 -24.55
C GLN A 663 -44.36 7.93 -24.46
N SER A 664 -44.94 7.15 -23.55
CA SER A 664 -46.36 7.12 -23.32
C SER A 664 -46.88 8.42 -22.75
N ALA A 665 -46.13 9.04 -21.87
CA ALA A 665 -46.44 10.35 -21.29
C ALA A 665 -46.35 11.46 -22.32
N ALA A 666 -45.35 11.45 -23.22
CA ALA A 666 -45.18 12.44 -24.29
C ALA A 666 -46.36 12.40 -25.31
N LYS A 667 -46.86 11.21 -25.65
CA LYS A 667 -48.03 11.05 -26.54
C LYS A 667 -49.34 11.52 -25.89
N ALA A 668 -49.47 11.46 -24.57
CA ALA A 668 -50.64 11.92 -23.83
C ALA A 668 -50.69 13.49 -23.69
N SER A 669 -49.58 14.18 -23.89
CA SER A 669 -49.43 15.64 -23.66
C SER A 669 -49.87 16.51 -24.82
N VAL A 670 -50.19 15.97 -26.00
CA VAL A 670 -50.42 16.74 -27.25
C VAL A 670 -51.81 17.48 -27.29
N LEU A 671 -52.69 17.36 -26.30
CA LEU A 671 -54.02 17.96 -26.33
C LEU A 671 -54.29 18.92 -25.16
N GLY A 672 -53.98 20.22 -25.28
CA GLY A 672 -54.61 21.26 -24.49
C GLY A 672 -53.79 22.46 -23.98
N PHE A 673 -54.28 23.69 -24.26
CA PHE A 673 -53.68 24.98 -23.85
C PHE A 673 -54.32 25.53 -22.57
N GLY A 674 -53.54 25.99 -21.56
CA GLY A 674 -54.01 26.74 -20.37
C GLY A 674 -53.12 26.51 -19.14
N ALA A 675 -52.80 27.56 -18.35
CA ALA A 675 -51.84 27.54 -17.22
C ALA A 675 -52.23 26.55 -16.09
N ASP A 676 -53.49 26.46 -15.70
CA ASP A 676 -53.96 25.45 -14.69
C ASP A 676 -53.89 23.99 -15.19
N ARG A 677 -53.79 23.80 -16.51
CA ARG A 677 -53.62 22.49 -17.13
C ARG A 677 -52.18 21.97 -17.12
N LYS A 678 -51.15 22.88 -17.08
CA LYS A 678 -49.72 22.47 -17.00
C LYS A 678 -49.47 21.66 -15.70
N ALA A 679 -49.95 22.13 -14.56
CA ALA A 679 -49.80 21.42 -13.28
C ALA A 679 -50.53 20.07 -13.27
N MET A 680 -51.77 20.01 -13.74
CA MET A 680 -52.51 18.75 -13.90
C MET A 680 -51.90 17.80 -14.92
N GLN A 681 -51.27 18.30 -15.95
CA GLN A 681 -50.57 17.51 -16.96
C GLN A 681 -49.28 16.96 -16.44
N ALA A 682 -48.50 17.71 -15.65
CA ALA A 682 -47.30 17.24 -14.97
C ALA A 682 -47.63 16.08 -13.99
N GLU A 683 -48.75 16.21 -13.25
CA GLU A 683 -49.21 15.19 -12.33
C GLU A 683 -49.66 13.90 -13.03
N ARG A 684 -50.40 13.99 -14.11
CA ARG A 684 -50.77 12.86 -14.96
C ARG A 684 -49.56 12.17 -15.60
N THR A 685 -48.60 12.93 -16.04
CA THR A 685 -47.31 12.41 -16.57
C THR A 685 -46.58 11.63 -15.49
N ARG A 686 -46.50 12.19 -14.28
CA ARG A 686 -45.92 11.54 -13.10
C ARG A 686 -46.60 10.20 -12.80
N GLU A 687 -47.95 10.20 -12.73
CA GLU A 687 -48.74 9.00 -12.49
C GLU A 687 -48.55 7.94 -13.60
N THR A 688 -48.50 8.35 -14.85
CA THR A 688 -48.27 7.46 -15.99
C THR A 688 -46.91 6.81 -15.90
N MET A 689 -45.84 7.58 -15.66
CA MET A 689 -44.50 7.07 -15.50
C MET A 689 -44.40 6.13 -14.29
N MET A 690 -45.01 6.46 -13.15
CA MET A 690 -45.03 5.61 -11.97
C MET A 690 -45.78 4.29 -12.20
N ASN A 691 -46.88 4.32 -12.94
CA ASN A 691 -47.63 3.12 -13.28
C ASN A 691 -46.87 2.18 -14.22
N GLU A 692 -46.17 2.74 -15.21
CA GLU A 692 -45.30 1.96 -16.10
C GLU A 692 -44.07 1.37 -15.35
N LEU A 693 -43.49 2.14 -14.41
CA LEU A 693 -42.44 1.64 -13.55
C LEU A 693 -42.92 0.40 -12.73
N LYS A 694 -44.11 0.51 -12.12
CA LYS A 694 -44.75 -0.61 -11.36
C LYS A 694 -45.06 -1.82 -12.22
N ARG A 695 -45.25 -1.64 -13.53
CA ARG A 695 -45.45 -2.75 -14.48
C ARG A 695 -44.15 -3.40 -14.86
N THR A 696 -43.09 -2.61 -15.02
CA THR A 696 -41.80 -3.08 -15.48
C THR A 696 -41.04 -3.81 -14.35
N PHE A 697 -41.10 -3.29 -13.14
CA PHE A 697 -40.31 -3.80 -12.01
C PHE A 697 -41.22 -4.48 -10.96
N LYS A 698 -40.69 -5.54 -10.35
CA LYS A 698 -41.42 -6.25 -9.27
C LYS A 698 -41.55 -5.34 -8.04
N PRO A 699 -42.69 -5.40 -7.31
CA PRO A 699 -42.88 -4.58 -6.12
C PRO A 699 -41.79 -4.78 -5.05
N GLU A 700 -41.28 -6.00 -4.93
CA GLU A 700 -40.20 -6.33 -4.02
C GLU A 700 -38.92 -5.49 -4.30
N PHE A 701 -38.55 -5.31 -5.56
CA PHE A 701 -37.40 -4.51 -5.95
C PHE A 701 -37.61 -3.01 -5.67
N LEU A 702 -38.81 -2.49 -6.04
CA LEU A 702 -39.13 -1.07 -5.82
C LEU A 702 -39.15 -0.68 -4.34
N ASN A 703 -39.55 -1.58 -3.46
CA ASN A 703 -39.64 -1.35 -2.01
C ASN A 703 -38.24 -1.32 -1.35
N ARG A 704 -37.19 -1.77 -2.02
CA ARG A 704 -35.81 -1.77 -1.51
C ARG A 704 -35.00 -0.57 -1.96
N VAL A 705 -35.50 0.16 -2.95
CA VAL A 705 -34.89 1.41 -3.41
C VAL A 705 -35.28 2.53 -2.44
N ASP A 706 -34.31 3.35 -2.04
CA ASP A 706 -34.54 4.44 -1.08
C ASP A 706 -35.46 5.51 -1.63
N GLU A 707 -35.29 5.90 -2.92
CA GLU A 707 -36.10 6.96 -3.52
C GLU A 707 -36.20 6.84 -5.04
N ILE A 708 -37.39 7.12 -5.57
CA ILE A 708 -37.64 7.21 -7.01
C ILE A 708 -37.69 8.69 -7.36
N VAL A 709 -36.73 9.14 -8.14
CA VAL A 709 -36.51 10.53 -8.49
C VAL A 709 -37.01 10.79 -9.89
N LEU A 710 -37.99 11.68 -10.03
CA LEU A 710 -38.58 12.04 -11.29
C LEU A 710 -37.87 13.27 -11.90
N PHE A 711 -37.50 13.14 -13.15
CA PHE A 711 -36.90 14.22 -13.95
C PHE A 711 -37.94 14.84 -14.88
N ALA A 712 -38.14 16.14 -14.74
CA ALA A 712 -39.04 16.89 -15.59
C ALA A 712 -38.43 17.15 -16.98
N PRO A 713 -39.28 17.27 -18.04
CA PRO A 713 -38.81 17.78 -19.33
C PRO A 713 -38.18 19.17 -19.18
N LEU A 714 -37.13 19.45 -19.94
CA LEU A 714 -36.45 20.74 -19.92
C LEU A 714 -37.27 21.82 -20.63
N GLU A 715 -37.33 22.99 -20.03
CA GLU A 715 -37.89 24.21 -20.66
C GLU A 715 -36.84 24.95 -21.49
N GLN A 716 -37.27 25.86 -22.38
CA GLN A 716 -36.40 26.62 -23.27
C GLN A 716 -35.37 27.49 -22.52
N GLU A 717 -35.77 28.09 -21.41
CA GLU A 717 -34.87 28.91 -20.56
C GLU A 717 -33.79 28.07 -19.90
N GLN A 718 -34.16 26.85 -19.44
CA GLN A 718 -33.22 25.89 -18.85
C GLN A 718 -32.22 25.39 -19.91
N THR A 719 -32.67 25.16 -21.15
CA THR A 719 -31.79 24.74 -22.25
C THR A 719 -30.79 25.83 -22.61
N LEU A 720 -31.19 27.09 -22.58
CA LEU A 720 -30.30 28.23 -22.76
C LEU A 720 -29.24 28.32 -21.67
N ALA A 721 -29.63 28.11 -20.42
CA ALA A 721 -28.68 28.08 -19.30
C ALA A 721 -27.68 26.90 -19.43
N ILE A 722 -28.15 25.73 -19.88
CA ILE A 722 -27.29 24.57 -20.17
C ILE A 722 -26.31 24.89 -21.31
N ALA A 723 -26.77 25.53 -22.40
CA ALA A 723 -25.94 25.98 -23.51
C ALA A 723 -24.80 26.89 -23.03
N LYS A 724 -25.12 27.89 -22.19
CA LYS A 724 -24.13 28.80 -21.61
C LYS A 724 -23.09 28.04 -20.75
N LEU A 725 -23.52 27.06 -19.96
CA LEU A 725 -22.63 26.21 -19.14
C LEU A 725 -21.69 25.37 -20.00
N MET A 726 -22.19 24.76 -21.06
CA MET A 726 -21.39 23.99 -22.00
C MET A 726 -20.39 24.88 -22.77
N LEU A 727 -20.80 26.05 -23.20
CA LEU A 727 -19.94 27.06 -23.86
C LEU A 727 -18.84 27.57 -22.91
N LYS A 728 -19.14 27.73 -21.62
CA LYS A 728 -18.15 28.08 -20.61
C LYS A 728 -17.07 26.99 -20.46
N SER A 729 -17.46 25.70 -20.60
CA SER A 729 -16.48 24.60 -20.58
C SER A 729 -15.57 24.61 -21.82
N VAL A 730 -16.10 24.98 -23.00
CA VAL A 730 -15.30 25.19 -24.21
C VAL A 730 -14.34 26.37 -24.04
N ALA A 731 -14.84 27.49 -23.49
CA ALA A 731 -13.99 28.64 -23.19
C ALA A 731 -12.86 28.33 -22.20
N ALA A 732 -13.12 27.52 -21.18
CA ALA A 732 -12.10 27.08 -20.23
C ALA A 732 -10.98 26.26 -20.91
N ARG A 733 -11.34 25.33 -21.81
CA ARG A 733 -10.36 24.55 -22.60
C ARG A 733 -9.52 25.41 -23.56
N LEU A 734 -10.10 26.43 -24.12
CA LEU A 734 -9.39 27.41 -24.98
C LEU A 734 -8.43 28.28 -24.15
N LYS A 735 -8.82 28.63 -22.93
CA LYS A 735 -7.99 29.40 -21.99
C LYS A 735 -6.72 28.65 -21.60
N GLU A 736 -6.75 27.32 -21.48
CA GLU A 736 -5.56 26.49 -21.29
C GLU A 736 -4.54 26.62 -22.44
N ARG A 737 -5.04 27.02 -23.63
CA ARG A 737 -4.21 27.34 -24.81
C ARG A 737 -3.91 28.81 -24.97
N ASN A 738 -4.18 29.62 -23.93
CA ASN A 738 -4.07 31.09 -23.95
C ASN A 738 -4.93 31.78 -25.02
N ILE A 739 -6.11 31.23 -25.33
CA ILE A 739 -7.11 31.86 -26.20
C ILE A 739 -8.34 32.17 -25.33
N GLU A 740 -8.77 33.42 -25.27
CA GLU A 740 -9.94 33.82 -24.53
C GLU A 740 -11.17 33.86 -25.43
N LEU A 741 -12.25 33.14 -25.07
CA LEU A 741 -13.51 33.12 -25.82
C LEU A 741 -14.59 33.90 -25.08
N ILE A 742 -15.09 34.98 -25.69
CA ILE A 742 -16.23 35.75 -25.22
C ILE A 742 -17.48 35.34 -26.00
N VAL A 743 -18.48 34.83 -25.31
CA VAL A 743 -19.74 34.37 -25.90
C VAL A 743 -20.82 35.41 -25.67
N THR A 744 -21.44 35.83 -26.75
CA THR A 744 -22.60 36.75 -26.66
C THR A 744 -23.90 36.00 -26.30
N ASP A 745 -24.84 36.67 -25.66
CA ASP A 745 -26.14 36.09 -25.30
C ASP A 745 -26.95 35.64 -26.54
N ASP A 746 -26.84 36.34 -27.64
CA ASP A 746 -27.54 36.01 -28.89
C ASP A 746 -26.94 34.72 -29.52
N ALA A 747 -25.63 34.56 -29.46
CA ALA A 747 -24.98 33.34 -29.91
C ALA A 747 -25.40 32.12 -29.05
N ALA A 748 -25.49 32.29 -27.73
CA ALA A 748 -25.98 31.23 -26.85
C ALA A 748 -27.47 30.90 -27.13
N ARG A 749 -28.32 31.89 -27.43
CA ARG A 749 -29.73 31.69 -27.81
C ARG A 749 -29.87 30.92 -29.13
N LEU A 750 -29.10 31.27 -30.12
CA LEU A 750 -29.12 30.60 -31.44
C LEU A 750 -28.74 29.11 -31.26
N ILE A 751 -27.66 28.82 -30.55
CA ILE A 751 -27.22 27.43 -30.28
C ILE A 751 -28.29 26.67 -29.46
N SER A 752 -28.90 27.32 -28.46
CA SER A 752 -29.95 26.71 -27.66
C SER A 752 -31.17 26.36 -28.50
N SER A 753 -31.56 27.23 -29.43
CA SER A 753 -32.74 27.03 -30.32
C SER A 753 -32.50 25.89 -31.35
N GLU A 754 -31.30 25.82 -31.91
CA GLU A 754 -30.90 24.75 -32.83
C GLU A 754 -30.72 23.40 -32.12
N GLY A 755 -30.25 23.45 -30.88
CA GLY A 755 -29.94 22.26 -30.05
C GLY A 755 -31.11 21.78 -29.17
N PHE A 756 -32.26 22.41 -29.20
CA PHE A 756 -33.44 21.98 -28.44
C PHE A 756 -34.35 21.06 -29.25
N ASP A 757 -34.62 19.90 -28.66
CA ASP A 757 -35.60 18.94 -29.18
C ASP A 757 -36.54 18.49 -28.05
N PRO A 758 -37.86 18.66 -28.20
CA PRO A 758 -38.83 18.28 -27.16
C PRO A 758 -38.78 16.79 -26.77
N GLU A 759 -38.36 15.91 -27.66
CA GLU A 759 -38.30 14.48 -27.45
C GLU A 759 -36.93 14.01 -26.88
N TYR A 760 -35.83 14.66 -27.33
CA TYR A 760 -34.46 14.27 -26.96
C TYR A 760 -33.79 15.25 -25.97
N GLY A 761 -34.50 16.28 -25.51
CA GLY A 761 -34.03 17.21 -24.51
C GLY A 761 -32.78 18.00 -24.95
N ALA A 762 -31.79 18.09 -24.07
CA ALA A 762 -30.51 18.76 -24.31
C ALA A 762 -29.46 17.91 -25.04
N ARG A 763 -29.77 16.66 -25.45
CA ARG A 763 -28.81 15.75 -26.10
C ARG A 763 -28.32 16.28 -27.47
N PRO A 764 -29.19 16.90 -28.34
CA PRO A 764 -28.76 17.51 -29.59
C PRO A 764 -27.87 18.74 -29.39
N LEU A 765 -28.01 19.46 -28.27
CA LEU A 765 -27.24 20.65 -27.94
C LEU A 765 -25.71 20.41 -27.97
N ARG A 766 -25.27 19.26 -27.51
CA ARG A 766 -23.85 18.90 -27.56
C ARG A 766 -23.33 18.80 -29.00
N ARG A 767 -24.13 18.23 -29.89
CA ARG A 767 -23.78 18.14 -31.32
C ARG A 767 -23.78 19.52 -31.97
N ALA A 768 -24.75 20.36 -31.62
CA ALA A 768 -24.82 21.73 -32.14
C ALA A 768 -23.59 22.54 -31.73
N ILE A 769 -23.17 22.45 -30.46
CA ILE A 769 -21.92 23.07 -29.98
C ILE A 769 -20.71 22.53 -30.69
N GLN A 770 -20.59 21.22 -30.84
CA GLN A 770 -19.47 20.60 -31.55
C GLN A 770 -19.39 21.10 -33.01
N GLN A 771 -20.45 20.99 -33.76
CA GLN A 771 -20.46 21.32 -35.19
C GLN A 771 -20.38 22.84 -35.46
N ARG A 772 -21.04 23.65 -34.65
CA ARG A 772 -21.13 25.09 -34.90
C ARG A 772 -20.02 25.91 -34.21
N VAL A 773 -19.49 25.41 -33.11
CA VAL A 773 -18.49 26.14 -32.34
C VAL A 773 -17.12 25.46 -32.38
N GLU A 774 -17.02 24.18 -31.99
CA GLU A 774 -15.71 23.54 -31.88
C GLU A 774 -15.07 23.28 -33.25
N ASP A 775 -15.84 22.78 -34.24
CA ASP A 775 -15.34 22.56 -35.61
C ASP A 775 -14.95 23.86 -36.28
N ALA A 776 -15.82 24.91 -36.19
CA ALA A 776 -15.55 26.22 -36.77
C ALA A 776 -14.35 26.92 -36.12
N LEU A 777 -14.22 26.89 -34.80
CA LEU A 777 -13.03 27.43 -34.10
C LEU A 777 -11.75 26.67 -34.49
N SER A 778 -11.85 25.36 -34.67
CA SER A 778 -10.70 24.54 -35.09
C SER A 778 -10.20 24.95 -36.47
N GLU A 779 -11.10 25.21 -37.41
CA GLU A 779 -10.75 25.72 -38.75
C GLU A 779 -10.09 27.10 -38.69
N GLU A 780 -10.61 28.03 -37.90
CA GLU A 780 -10.05 29.37 -37.73
C GLU A 780 -8.67 29.37 -37.07
N ILE A 781 -8.45 28.47 -36.10
CA ILE A 781 -7.15 28.26 -35.45
C ILE A 781 -6.15 27.61 -36.42
N LEU A 782 -6.56 26.58 -37.15
CA LEU A 782 -5.67 25.88 -38.11
C LEU A 782 -5.33 26.76 -39.32
N SER A 783 -6.23 27.62 -39.73
CA SER A 783 -6.00 28.60 -40.82
C SER A 783 -5.11 29.78 -40.37
N GLY A 784 -4.76 29.90 -39.10
CA GLY A 784 -3.93 30.95 -38.55
C GLY A 784 -4.62 32.28 -38.36
N LYS A 785 -5.94 32.34 -38.50
CA LYS A 785 -6.72 33.56 -38.23
C LYS A 785 -6.87 33.86 -36.75
N ILE A 786 -6.89 32.81 -35.93
CA ILE A 786 -6.84 32.86 -34.47
C ILE A 786 -5.51 32.33 -33.99
N THR A 787 -4.77 33.11 -33.23
CA THR A 787 -3.45 32.74 -32.73
C THR A 787 -3.42 32.71 -31.19
N ILE A 788 -2.39 32.10 -30.63
CA ILE A 788 -2.18 32.02 -29.17
C ILE A 788 -2.05 33.47 -28.63
N GLY A 789 -2.85 33.82 -27.65
CA GLY A 789 -2.89 35.12 -27.01
C GLY A 789 -4.07 35.98 -27.49
N ASP A 790 -4.87 35.51 -28.47
CA ASP A 790 -6.00 36.28 -28.98
C ASP A 790 -7.24 36.16 -28.09
N THR A 791 -8.01 37.27 -28.04
CA THR A 791 -9.38 37.29 -27.51
C THR A 791 -10.35 37.19 -28.66
N VAL A 792 -11.18 36.14 -28.67
CA VAL A 792 -12.15 35.86 -29.74
C VAL A 792 -13.56 36.08 -29.20
N LYS A 793 -14.34 36.92 -29.92
CA LYS A 793 -15.75 37.13 -29.65
C LYS A 793 -16.61 36.32 -30.59
N MET A 794 -17.51 35.52 -30.02
CA MET A 794 -18.52 34.77 -30.75
C MET A 794 -19.83 35.55 -30.79
N GLU A 795 -20.26 35.92 -31.96
CA GLU A 795 -21.48 36.71 -32.19
C GLU A 795 -22.30 36.16 -33.39
N VAL A 796 -23.53 36.62 -33.50
CA VAL A 796 -24.46 36.21 -34.58
C VAL A 796 -24.52 37.33 -35.61
N VAL A 797 -24.20 36.97 -36.86
CA VAL A 797 -24.35 37.86 -38.02
C VAL A 797 -25.12 37.09 -39.10
N ASP A 798 -26.23 37.62 -39.58
CA ASP A 798 -27.11 37.00 -40.61
C ASP A 798 -27.49 35.54 -40.26
N ASP A 799 -27.95 35.29 -39.03
CA ASP A 799 -28.30 33.96 -38.48
C ASP A 799 -27.15 32.92 -38.52
N LYS A 800 -25.90 33.39 -38.62
CA LYS A 800 -24.70 32.50 -38.55
C LYS A 800 -23.79 32.93 -37.42
N LEU A 801 -23.16 31.94 -36.81
CA LEU A 801 -22.10 32.17 -35.80
C LEU A 801 -20.85 32.67 -36.54
N THR A 802 -20.30 33.79 -36.06
CA THR A 802 -19.04 34.34 -36.54
C THR A 802 -18.09 34.55 -35.38
N PHE A 803 -16.81 34.33 -35.65
CA PHE A 803 -15.73 34.49 -34.67
C PHE A 803 -14.88 35.68 -35.08
N THR A 804 -14.94 36.75 -34.27
CA THR A 804 -14.19 37.98 -34.54
C THR A 804 -13.11 38.16 -33.49
N ARG A 805 -11.91 38.47 -33.92
CA ARG A 805 -10.79 38.81 -33.05
C ARG A 805 -11.07 40.19 -32.43
N VAL A 806 -10.98 40.31 -31.13
CA VAL A 806 -11.09 41.58 -30.41
C VAL A 806 -9.68 42.08 -30.13
N ASP A 807 -9.28 43.17 -30.78
CA ASP A 807 -8.04 43.86 -30.43
C ASP A 807 -8.27 44.57 -29.11
N ILE A 808 -7.66 44.09 -28.03
CA ILE A 808 -7.61 44.77 -26.76
C ILE A 808 -6.74 46.03 -26.98
N GLN A 809 -7.37 47.15 -27.27
CA GLN A 809 -6.67 48.44 -27.13
C GLN A 809 -6.27 48.60 -25.67
N ASN A 810 -4.92 48.60 -25.43
CA ASN A 810 -4.30 48.91 -24.14
C ASN A 810 -4.80 50.24 -23.57
#